data_8629b59d972fc1a9f44f251a78d2bee4
#
_entry.id   8629b59d972fc1a9f44f251a78d2bee4
#
_cell.length_a   1.000
_cell.length_b   1.000
_cell.length_c   1.000
_cell.angle_alpha   90.00
_cell.angle_beta   90.00
_cell.angle_gamma   90.00
#
_symmetry.space_group_name_H-M   'P 1'
#
loop_
_entity.id
_entity.type
_entity.pdbx_description
1 polymer ?
#
loop_
_entity_poly.entity_id
_entity_poly.type
_entity_poly.pdbx_seq_one_letter_code
_entity_poly.pdbx_strand_id
1 'polypeptide(L)'
;MKRTTILLLLLTALWQSLGAQVQVPKPSDADFATSNVLAVYDGGLRIATICREYIVDSNLKEGVVADVLYLANADGSTNYAFGYDLKEATHYSWDLEQNSCDRLYVDMEYEGLFISPTLTVSYAKLANARTATLQPLLLTDQRGDETTSYGIVKIGAQLWMRENLATLRWRDGSKITTGLSKSQWWSTEEAAVCYYNNDLNLLASHGALYNFFAVIDSRGLAPEGWTVPSDDAWHSMIHYVDPKGFEPNPDLLDRESEHAGLLLKSTEGWRVPPVPDEGAVLKQGNNLTGFNARPMGSTSQSNYMDYSAEGYQAYFWTSSIYEKSALFRRFFWDEDIANRWFESKNYGYSVRCVQPATKVEIVPSAPQVITGVQLETNLDTKTPFMIRAVSKSGEIVVTDASGAKHTFTVDKNIDQLMGGVGTLVSLPASEHNDKLTISGDLIYLDLSGQEITSCRIGEANLLQALILNNNKLTQLTLPTLPDLRLLYAHSNRLKSVSLGAQPQLTELVLMTNLLSKVDLSQLPALKHLGVAMNQITELDLTHNVALQALDCQVNMLRELHITHLTQLKELHCSKNKITTLPVADLTQLEKLYCADNKLKTLDISKLNNLTEINCSNNELSTLDLKGKKALTELYAFTNQFTQLDLSEAKALETISIGDNQLSQLALVDMGQLESLSAPFNTLSQLTLTDCPNLGAVSVFANRLASISLANCPKLTILEINNNRFTDPLPLVESLPTHPDLQDNAGYIVFLNSNEYGDFPEGNVKSDAFITAANKKGWVVLNGETPLTTHISEVTPAAMGQIISTDHEGCYEIVGANPALWQVYTAEGLLVATSRQAHADNVIDLTQQPHGVYLVRLIAHDGSQQSYRIVR
;
A
#
# COMPACT_ATOMS: atom_id res chain seq x y z
N MET A 1 4.39 35.60 24.29
CA MET A 1 4.65 37.07 24.30
C MET A 1 5.57 37.58 23.18
N LYS A 2 6.72 37.02 22.86
CA LYS A 2 7.59 37.56 21.76
C LYS A 2 7.04 37.38 20.33
N ARG A 3 6.23 36.34 20.04
CA ARG A 3 5.58 36.17 18.73
C ARG A 3 4.42 37.11 18.50
N THR A 4 3.65 37.40 19.54
CA THR A 4 2.52 38.34 19.48
C THR A 4 2.97 39.78 19.20
N THR A 5 4.12 40.20 19.73
CA THR A 5 4.68 41.55 19.52
C THR A 5 5.18 41.75 18.09
N ILE A 6 5.68 40.70 17.42
CA ILE A 6 6.14 40.75 16.01
C ILE A 6 4.92 40.85 15.07
N LEU A 7 3.84 40.14 15.34
CA LEU A 7 2.61 40.19 14.57
C LEU A 7 1.94 41.58 14.67
N LEU A 8 1.91 42.15 15.86
CA LEU A 8 1.39 43.54 16.08
C LEU A 8 2.29 44.57 15.37
N LEU A 9 3.63 44.40 15.35
CA LEU A 9 4.56 45.30 14.65
C LEU A 9 4.47 45.21 13.12
N LEU A 10 4.17 44.06 12.56
CA LEU A 10 3.91 43.89 11.11
C LEU A 10 2.56 44.53 10.73
N LEU A 11 1.55 44.44 11.57
CA LEU A 11 0.25 45.10 11.38
C LEU A 11 0.34 46.63 11.50
N THR A 12 1.24 47.18 12.33
CA THR A 12 1.38 48.64 12.53
C THR A 12 2.35 49.33 11.57
N ALA A 13 3.32 48.61 10.96
CA ALA A 13 4.30 49.18 10.01
C ALA A 13 3.73 49.50 8.62
N LEU A 14 2.56 49.01 8.27
CA LEU A 14 1.87 49.23 6.98
C LEU A 14 0.88 50.40 6.99
N TRP A 15 0.82 51.22 8.03
CA TRP A 15 -0.19 52.23 8.31
C TRP A 15 -0.09 53.53 7.50
N GLN A 16 0.72 53.65 6.48
CA GLN A 16 0.98 54.92 5.79
C GLN A 16 0.62 55.03 4.30
N SER A 17 -0.26 54.23 3.74
CA SER A 17 -0.80 54.54 2.41
C SER A 17 -2.30 54.82 2.47
N LEU A 18 -2.68 56.07 2.20
CA LEU A 18 -4.06 56.54 2.04
C LEU A 18 -4.75 55.88 0.84
N GLY A 19 -5.09 54.60 0.94
CA GLY A 19 -5.97 53.91 0.00
C GLY A 19 -7.41 53.81 0.52
N ALA A 20 -8.40 53.76 -0.37
CA ALA A 20 -9.79 53.59 0.00
C ALA A 20 -9.99 52.30 0.77
N GLN A 21 -10.57 52.35 1.96
CA GLN A 21 -10.86 51.18 2.76
C GLN A 21 -12.20 50.55 2.35
N VAL A 22 -12.31 49.21 2.53
CA VAL A 22 -13.48 48.41 2.15
C VAL A 22 -14.11 47.82 3.40
N GLN A 23 -15.39 48.05 3.58
CA GLN A 23 -16.20 47.45 4.65
C GLN A 23 -16.67 46.06 4.25
N VAL A 24 -16.39 45.06 5.05
CA VAL A 24 -16.89 43.71 4.89
C VAL A 24 -18.24 43.57 5.58
N PRO A 25 -19.31 43.22 4.87
CA PRO A 25 -20.61 42.99 5.48
C PRO A 25 -20.60 41.79 6.38
N LYS A 26 -21.38 41.80 7.45
CA LYS A 26 -21.58 40.64 8.30
C LYS A 26 -22.38 39.58 7.52
N PRO A 27 -21.89 38.36 7.38
CA PRO A 27 -22.61 37.32 6.68
C PRO A 27 -23.86 36.86 7.46
N SER A 28 -24.88 36.43 6.74
CA SER A 28 -26.10 35.79 7.25
C SER A 28 -26.10 34.27 6.98
N ASP A 29 -27.04 33.56 7.60
CA ASP A 29 -27.19 32.12 7.35
C ASP A 29 -27.53 31.81 5.89
N ALA A 30 -28.25 32.74 5.21
CA ALA A 30 -28.59 32.58 3.81
C ALA A 30 -27.35 32.63 2.90
N ASP A 31 -26.34 33.39 3.25
CA ASP A 31 -25.09 33.47 2.48
C ASP A 31 -24.32 32.12 2.47
N PHE A 32 -24.49 31.35 3.54
CA PHE A 32 -23.83 30.02 3.67
C PHE A 32 -24.72 28.85 3.20
N ALA A 33 -25.83 29.08 2.55
CA ALA A 33 -26.79 28.03 2.17
C ALA A 33 -26.18 26.98 1.24
N THR A 34 -25.34 27.40 0.28
CA THR A 34 -24.76 26.54 -0.74
C THR A 34 -23.29 26.16 -0.45
N SER A 35 -22.56 26.95 0.31
CA SER A 35 -21.17 26.73 0.66
C SER A 35 -20.86 27.30 2.03
N ASN A 36 -20.04 26.65 2.82
CA ASN A 36 -19.56 27.20 4.09
C ASN A 36 -18.40 28.21 3.90
N VAL A 37 -18.04 28.49 2.66
CA VAL A 37 -16.95 29.40 2.29
C VAL A 37 -17.51 30.47 1.37
N LEU A 38 -17.34 31.75 1.77
CA LEU A 38 -17.75 32.92 1.01
C LEU A 38 -16.51 33.69 0.51
N ALA A 39 -16.48 34.03 -0.76
CA ALA A 39 -15.54 35.00 -1.29
C ALA A 39 -16.00 36.41 -1.06
N VAL A 40 -15.11 37.30 -0.61
CA VAL A 40 -15.31 38.73 -0.39
C VAL A 40 -14.73 39.51 -1.54
N TYR A 41 -15.55 40.22 -2.29
CA TYR A 41 -15.12 40.97 -3.48
C TYR A 41 -15.22 42.46 -3.29
N ASP A 42 -14.19 43.19 -3.72
CA ASP A 42 -14.19 44.65 -3.92
C ASP A 42 -14.04 44.95 -5.41
N GLY A 43 -15.12 45.41 -6.04
CA GLY A 43 -15.09 45.77 -7.46
C GLY A 43 -14.63 44.65 -8.41
N GLY A 44 -14.86 43.38 -8.09
CA GLY A 44 -14.48 42.23 -8.90
C GLY A 44 -13.17 41.59 -8.50
N LEU A 45 -12.37 42.19 -7.60
CA LEU A 45 -11.17 41.60 -7.01
C LEU A 45 -11.55 40.84 -5.72
N ARG A 46 -11.18 39.59 -5.60
CA ARG A 46 -11.29 38.83 -4.37
C ARG A 46 -10.26 39.31 -3.36
N ILE A 47 -10.72 39.86 -2.24
CA ILE A 47 -9.85 40.47 -1.21
C ILE A 47 -9.77 39.64 0.06
N ALA A 48 -10.73 38.74 0.29
CA ALA A 48 -10.80 37.90 1.48
C ALA A 48 -11.69 36.68 1.24
N THR A 49 -11.72 35.80 2.22
CA THR A 49 -12.64 34.68 2.31
C THR A 49 -13.20 34.61 3.71
N ILE A 50 -14.50 34.34 3.87
CA ILE A 50 -15.11 34.04 5.15
C ILE A 50 -15.50 32.58 5.19
N CYS A 51 -15.02 31.83 6.18
CA CYS A 51 -15.39 30.45 6.39
C CYS A 51 -16.28 30.31 7.63
N ARG A 52 -17.47 29.74 7.49
CA ARG A 52 -18.22 29.21 8.63
C ARG A 52 -17.70 27.84 8.94
N GLU A 53 -16.97 27.68 10.02
CA GLU A 53 -16.26 26.44 10.33
C GLU A 53 -16.38 26.04 11.80
N TYR A 54 -16.26 24.73 12.06
CA TYR A 54 -16.17 24.16 13.39
C TYR A 54 -14.74 24.21 13.86
N ILE A 55 -14.47 24.94 14.93
CA ILE A 55 -13.13 25.19 15.47
C ILE A 55 -12.97 24.42 16.76
N VAL A 56 -11.90 23.62 16.83
CA VAL A 56 -11.46 22.93 18.04
C VAL A 56 -10.04 23.40 18.37
N ASP A 57 -9.84 23.95 19.57
CA ASP A 57 -8.52 24.32 20.07
C ASP A 57 -8.28 23.79 21.49
N SER A 58 -7.02 23.82 21.93
CA SER A 58 -6.61 23.30 23.23
C SER A 58 -7.24 24.01 24.42
N ASN A 59 -7.79 25.21 24.24
CA ASN A 59 -8.37 26.07 25.30
C ASN A 59 -9.88 25.91 25.39
N LEU A 60 -10.53 25.31 24.38
CA LEU A 60 -11.97 25.09 24.36
C LEU A 60 -12.34 23.74 24.98
N LYS A 61 -13.39 23.73 25.80
CA LYS A 61 -13.94 22.48 26.35
C LYS A 61 -14.68 21.69 25.27
N GLU A 62 -15.34 22.40 24.37
CA GLU A 62 -16.07 21.90 23.21
C GLU A 62 -15.73 22.81 22.03
N GLY A 63 -15.76 22.26 20.81
CA GLY A 63 -15.55 23.07 19.62
C GLY A 63 -16.72 24.06 19.39
N VAL A 64 -16.44 25.13 18.71
CA VAL A 64 -17.41 26.18 18.39
C VAL A 64 -17.55 26.41 16.90
N VAL A 65 -18.73 26.85 16.45
CA VAL A 65 -18.92 27.29 15.07
C VAL A 65 -18.66 28.79 15.01
N ALA A 66 -17.72 29.20 14.17
CA ALA A 66 -17.34 30.61 14.00
C ALA A 66 -17.32 31.02 12.52
N ASP A 67 -17.60 32.28 12.25
CA ASP A 67 -17.44 32.90 10.94
C ASP A 67 -16.08 33.59 10.90
N VAL A 68 -15.09 32.95 10.27
CA VAL A 68 -13.69 33.37 10.29
C VAL A 68 -13.30 34.02 8.98
N LEU A 69 -12.76 35.22 9.04
CA LEU A 69 -12.25 35.97 7.91
C LEU A 69 -10.77 35.67 7.67
N TYR A 70 -10.47 35.29 6.44
CA TYR A 70 -9.10 35.03 5.93
C TYR A 70 -8.77 36.02 4.82
N LEU A 71 -7.66 36.71 4.93
CA LEU A 71 -7.21 37.66 3.90
C LEU A 71 -6.67 36.92 2.66
N ALA A 72 -7.00 37.43 1.49
CA ALA A 72 -6.44 36.94 0.25
C ALA A 72 -5.02 37.51 0.02
N ASN A 73 -4.15 36.69 -0.61
CA ASN A 73 -2.85 37.15 -1.10
C ASN A 73 -3.02 38.02 -2.37
N ALA A 74 -1.93 38.65 -2.81
CA ALA A 74 -1.93 39.50 -4.00
C ALA A 74 -2.33 38.76 -5.31
N ASP A 75 -2.15 37.42 -5.37
CA ASP A 75 -2.58 36.58 -6.48
C ASP A 75 -4.04 36.08 -6.35
N GLY A 76 -4.75 36.52 -5.30
CA GLY A 76 -6.12 36.09 -5.00
C GLY A 76 -6.25 34.76 -4.25
N SER A 77 -5.14 34.06 -3.96
CA SER A 77 -5.13 32.89 -3.07
C SER A 77 -5.45 33.31 -1.63
N THR A 78 -5.95 32.39 -0.84
CA THR A 78 -6.36 32.68 0.55
C THR A 78 -5.42 32.05 1.54
N ASN A 79 -5.09 32.83 2.57
CA ASN A 79 -4.25 32.36 3.66
C ASN A 79 -5.11 31.76 4.78
N TYR A 80 -5.00 30.46 5.01
CA TYR A 80 -5.73 29.77 6.08
C TYR A 80 -4.90 29.51 7.35
N ALA A 81 -3.70 30.05 7.47
CA ALA A 81 -2.90 29.90 8.69
C ALA A 81 -3.31 30.88 9.80
N PHE A 82 -3.90 32.03 9.42
CA PHE A 82 -4.38 33.03 10.37
C PHE A 82 -5.77 33.49 9.95
N GLY A 83 -6.70 33.47 10.90
CA GLY A 83 -8.04 33.95 10.68
C GLY A 83 -8.52 34.83 11.83
N TYR A 84 -9.56 35.60 11.55
CA TYR A 84 -10.19 36.50 12.49
C TYR A 84 -11.68 36.17 12.61
N ASP A 85 -12.13 35.82 13.82
CA ASP A 85 -13.52 35.54 14.10
C ASP A 85 -14.32 36.87 14.11
N LEU A 86 -15.29 36.96 13.22
CA LEU A 86 -16.13 38.14 13.04
C LEU A 86 -17.11 38.39 14.19
N LYS A 87 -17.38 37.35 15.02
CA LYS A 87 -18.33 37.46 16.14
C LYS A 87 -17.63 37.70 17.46
N GLU A 88 -16.62 36.93 17.75
CA GLU A 88 -15.92 36.93 19.04
C GLU A 88 -14.70 37.87 19.05
N ALA A 89 -14.42 38.56 17.93
CA ALA A 89 -13.29 39.50 17.78
C ALA A 89 -11.93 38.88 18.18
N THR A 90 -11.73 37.62 17.87
CA THR A 90 -10.53 36.86 18.22
C THR A 90 -9.78 36.41 17.01
N HIS A 91 -8.47 36.21 17.14
CA HIS A 91 -7.64 35.60 16.12
C HIS A 91 -7.50 34.10 16.36
N TYR A 92 -7.51 33.34 15.28
CA TYR A 92 -7.13 31.94 15.25
C TYR A 92 -5.87 31.77 14.41
N SER A 93 -4.96 30.91 14.84
CA SER A 93 -3.85 30.46 14.06
C SER A 93 -3.92 28.93 13.89
N TRP A 94 -3.72 28.45 12.67
CA TRP A 94 -3.65 27.02 12.38
C TRP A 94 -2.22 26.59 12.15
N ASP A 95 -1.79 25.56 12.85
CA ASP A 95 -0.64 24.77 12.46
C ASP A 95 -1.11 23.79 11.39
N LEU A 96 -0.80 24.11 10.13
CA LEU A 96 -1.24 23.33 8.98
C LEU A 96 -0.48 21.98 8.88
N GLU A 97 0.65 21.81 9.59
CA GLU A 97 1.38 20.56 9.63
C GLU A 97 0.78 19.59 10.66
N GLN A 98 0.45 20.13 11.84
CA GLN A 98 -0.14 19.35 12.92
C GLN A 98 -1.67 19.27 12.86
N ASN A 99 -2.28 20.00 11.93
CA ASN A 99 -3.75 20.15 11.82
C ASN A 99 -4.39 20.56 13.15
N SER A 100 -3.75 21.50 13.86
CA SER A 100 -4.19 22.02 15.13
C SER A 100 -4.52 23.52 15.03
N CYS A 101 -5.33 24.02 15.95
CA CYS A 101 -5.76 25.41 15.98
C CYS A 101 -5.53 26.00 17.37
N ASP A 102 -4.91 27.20 17.42
CA ASP A 102 -4.74 27.98 18.64
C ASP A 102 -5.57 29.25 18.57
N ARG A 103 -6.32 29.52 19.61
CA ARG A 103 -7.08 30.76 19.80
C ARG A 103 -6.21 31.85 20.45
N LEU A 104 -6.00 32.96 19.73
CA LEU A 104 -5.27 34.11 20.24
C LEU A 104 -6.27 35.19 20.65
N TYR A 105 -6.39 35.45 21.95
CA TYR A 105 -7.22 36.52 22.44
C TYR A 105 -6.61 37.89 22.13
N VAL A 106 -7.41 38.77 21.50
CA VAL A 106 -7.08 40.17 21.28
C VAL A 106 -8.19 41.01 21.90
N ASP A 107 -7.84 41.76 22.96
CA ASP A 107 -8.78 42.70 23.59
C ASP A 107 -9.12 43.88 22.63
N MET A 108 -10.15 43.73 21.82
CA MET A 108 -10.65 44.78 20.95
C MET A 108 -12.17 44.70 20.77
N GLU A 109 -12.85 45.78 21.01
CA GLU A 109 -14.28 45.94 20.74
C GLU A 109 -14.57 46.02 19.24
N TYR A 110 -15.54 45.22 18.76
CA TYR A 110 -15.92 45.11 17.36
C TYR A 110 -17.00 46.13 16.99
N GLU A 111 -16.67 47.15 16.20
CA GLU A 111 -17.65 48.07 15.56
C GLU A 111 -17.54 48.15 14.03
N GLY A 112 -17.07 47.19 13.35
CA GLY A 112 -16.99 47.14 11.89
C GLY A 112 -15.59 46.83 11.39
N LEU A 113 -15.48 45.88 10.46
CA LEU A 113 -14.24 45.43 9.87
C LEU A 113 -14.00 46.17 8.56
N PHE A 114 -12.82 46.76 8.39
CA PHE A 114 -12.39 47.40 7.15
C PHE A 114 -11.15 46.75 6.58
N ILE A 115 -11.17 46.50 5.30
CA ILE A 115 -10.02 45.95 4.56
C ILE A 115 -9.45 47.04 3.65
N SER A 116 -8.18 47.31 3.77
CA SER A 116 -7.44 48.18 2.85
C SER A 116 -7.21 47.48 1.53
N PRO A 117 -7.14 48.22 0.38
CA PRO A 117 -6.74 47.64 -0.90
C PRO A 117 -5.34 46.98 -0.90
N THR A 118 -4.52 47.26 0.11
CA THR A 118 -3.21 46.63 0.34
C THR A 118 -3.30 45.45 1.29
N LEU A 119 -4.51 44.95 1.58
CA LEU A 119 -4.76 43.74 2.37
C LEU A 119 -4.44 43.86 3.86
N THR A 120 -4.59 45.06 4.46
CA THR A 120 -4.48 45.23 5.90
C THR A 120 -5.88 45.37 6.54
N VAL A 121 -6.13 44.67 7.62
CA VAL A 121 -7.36 44.80 8.41
C VAL A 121 -7.19 45.95 9.39
N SER A 122 -8.12 46.91 9.40
CA SER A 122 -8.14 48.00 10.36
C SER A 122 -9.52 48.20 10.96
N TYR A 123 -9.57 48.70 12.19
CA TYR A 123 -10.81 48.83 13.01
C TYR A 123 -11.36 50.23 13.08
N ALA A 124 -10.93 51.16 12.22
CA ALA A 124 -11.42 52.52 12.22
C ALA A 124 -12.64 52.68 11.31
N LYS A 125 -13.72 53.23 11.83
CA LYS A 125 -14.94 53.59 11.08
C LYS A 125 -14.64 54.76 10.15
N LEU A 126 -14.66 54.57 8.83
CA LEU A 126 -14.40 55.61 7.85
C LEU A 126 -15.68 56.03 7.12
N ALA A 127 -15.90 57.35 7.02
CA ALA A 127 -17.12 57.90 6.47
C ALA A 127 -17.39 57.64 4.97
N ASN A 128 -16.42 57.11 4.23
CA ASN A 128 -16.50 56.88 2.78
C ASN A 128 -16.01 55.46 2.36
N ALA A 129 -16.11 54.46 3.25
CA ALA A 129 -15.72 53.11 2.91
C ALA A 129 -16.64 52.51 1.85
N ARG A 130 -16.05 51.82 0.84
CA ARG A 130 -16.81 50.97 -0.09
C ARG A 130 -17.25 49.72 0.64
N THR A 131 -18.42 49.18 0.33
CA THR A 131 -18.90 47.92 0.88
C THR A 131 -18.56 46.78 -0.07
N ALA A 132 -17.89 45.75 0.42
CA ALA A 132 -17.63 44.53 -0.32
C ALA A 132 -18.90 43.72 -0.58
N THR A 133 -18.87 42.87 -1.57
CA THR A 133 -19.92 41.88 -1.85
C THR A 133 -19.48 40.47 -1.41
N LEU A 134 -20.43 39.72 -0.87
CA LEU A 134 -20.25 38.34 -0.49
C LEU A 134 -20.80 37.43 -1.59
N GLN A 135 -20.05 36.37 -1.95
CA GLN A 135 -20.51 35.34 -2.86
C GLN A 135 -20.09 33.98 -2.38
N PRO A 136 -20.96 32.93 -2.43
CA PRO A 136 -20.55 31.58 -2.13
C PRO A 136 -19.39 31.15 -3.02
N LEU A 137 -18.31 30.66 -2.41
CA LEU A 137 -17.21 30.07 -3.14
C LEU A 137 -17.56 28.62 -3.44
N LEU A 138 -17.69 28.31 -4.72
CA LEU A 138 -18.01 26.98 -5.21
C LEU A 138 -16.80 26.36 -5.92
N LEU A 139 -16.63 25.08 -5.74
CA LEU A 139 -15.77 24.29 -6.60
C LEU A 139 -16.50 24.05 -7.92
N THR A 140 -15.98 24.62 -9.00
CA THR A 140 -16.52 24.39 -10.34
C THR A 140 -15.72 23.31 -11.03
N ASP A 141 -16.38 22.21 -11.37
CA ASP A 141 -15.82 21.07 -12.07
C ASP A 141 -16.34 21.06 -13.51
N GLN A 142 -15.44 21.35 -14.45
CA GLN A 142 -15.79 21.35 -15.89
C GLN A 142 -15.14 20.19 -16.61
N ARG A 143 -15.96 19.34 -17.25
CA ARG A 143 -15.50 18.15 -17.97
C ARG A 143 -16.12 18.09 -19.36
N GLY A 144 -15.34 18.52 -20.35
CA GLY A 144 -15.86 18.73 -21.69
C GLY A 144 -16.90 19.85 -21.71
N ASP A 145 -18.13 19.52 -22.08
CA ASP A 145 -19.30 20.43 -22.17
C ASP A 145 -20.16 20.43 -20.88
N GLU A 146 -19.84 19.59 -19.90
CA GLU A 146 -20.56 19.49 -18.62
C GLU A 146 -19.87 20.35 -17.56
N THR A 147 -20.65 21.10 -16.79
CA THR A 147 -20.18 21.91 -15.65
C THR A 147 -21.00 21.57 -14.41
N THR A 148 -20.34 21.16 -13.34
CA THR A 148 -20.96 20.89 -12.06
C THR A 148 -20.30 21.76 -10.99
N SER A 149 -21.09 22.28 -10.04
CA SER A 149 -20.58 23.10 -8.94
C SER A 149 -20.91 22.44 -7.60
N TYR A 150 -19.94 22.47 -6.70
CA TYR A 150 -20.03 21.91 -5.36
C TYR A 150 -19.71 22.96 -4.32
N GLY A 151 -20.44 22.94 -3.19
CA GLY A 151 -20.12 23.73 -2.01
C GLY A 151 -18.78 23.27 -1.39
N ILE A 152 -18.15 24.20 -0.69
CA ILE A 152 -16.88 23.96 0.00
C ILE A 152 -17.09 24.15 1.50
N VAL A 153 -16.40 23.32 2.29
CA VAL A 153 -16.30 23.46 3.74
C VAL A 153 -14.83 23.37 4.16
N LYS A 154 -14.42 24.25 5.10
CA LYS A 154 -13.11 24.19 5.73
C LYS A 154 -13.20 23.40 7.04
N ILE A 155 -12.39 22.37 7.17
CA ILE A 155 -12.26 21.54 8.39
C ILE A 155 -10.77 21.40 8.71
N GLY A 156 -10.32 22.02 9.80
CA GLY A 156 -8.92 22.09 10.15
C GLY A 156 -8.08 22.71 9.04
N ALA A 157 -7.01 22.06 8.63
CA ALA A 157 -6.11 22.49 7.57
C ALA A 157 -6.58 22.09 6.15
N GLN A 158 -7.81 21.61 5.99
CA GLN A 158 -8.31 21.03 4.74
C GLN A 158 -9.58 21.73 4.27
N LEU A 159 -9.72 21.85 2.94
CA LEU A 159 -10.96 22.19 2.26
C LEU A 159 -11.59 20.92 1.69
N TRP A 160 -12.87 20.70 1.97
CA TRP A 160 -13.62 19.52 1.53
C TRP A 160 -14.81 19.90 0.68
N MET A 161 -15.20 19.04 -0.24
CA MET A 161 -16.49 19.14 -0.89
C MET A 161 -17.62 18.92 0.13
N ARG A 162 -18.68 19.71 0.02
CA ARG A 162 -19.88 19.58 0.84
C ARG A 162 -20.86 18.53 0.33
N GLU A 163 -20.82 18.27 -0.97
CA GLU A 163 -21.63 17.25 -1.67
C GLU A 163 -20.77 16.11 -2.17
N ASN A 164 -21.41 14.96 -2.45
CA ASN A 164 -20.76 13.83 -3.09
C ASN A 164 -20.45 14.15 -4.56
N LEU A 165 -19.32 13.68 -5.05
CA LEU A 165 -18.93 13.82 -6.45
C LEU A 165 -19.98 13.17 -7.35
N ALA A 166 -20.44 13.92 -8.37
CA ALA A 166 -21.55 13.54 -9.24
C ALA A 166 -21.15 13.40 -10.73
N THR A 167 -19.88 13.19 -11.03
CA THR A 167 -19.40 13.12 -12.41
C THR A 167 -19.47 11.72 -12.98
N LEU A 168 -19.79 11.64 -14.29
CA LEU A 168 -19.71 10.42 -15.10
C LEU A 168 -18.55 10.50 -16.11
N ARG A 169 -17.67 11.48 -15.96
CA ARG A 169 -16.53 11.74 -16.87
C ARG A 169 -15.23 11.89 -16.11
N TRP A 170 -14.16 11.56 -16.76
CA TRP A 170 -12.81 11.86 -16.33
C TRP A 170 -12.49 13.35 -16.45
N ARG A 171 -11.39 13.78 -15.83
CA ARG A 171 -10.93 15.17 -15.90
C ARG A 171 -10.68 15.64 -17.35
N ASP A 172 -10.25 14.75 -18.23
CA ASP A 172 -10.04 15.01 -19.67
C ASP A 172 -11.35 15.11 -20.48
N GLY A 173 -12.51 14.93 -19.85
CA GLY A 173 -13.83 14.95 -20.46
C GLY A 173 -14.28 13.61 -21.04
N SER A 174 -13.43 12.59 -21.11
CA SER A 174 -13.83 11.25 -21.57
C SER A 174 -14.77 10.58 -20.57
N LYS A 175 -15.62 9.65 -21.04
CA LYS A 175 -16.62 8.99 -20.18
C LYS A 175 -16.02 7.90 -19.32
N ILE A 176 -16.45 7.81 -18.07
CA ILE A 176 -16.23 6.65 -17.22
C ILE A 176 -17.23 5.55 -17.65
N THR A 177 -16.82 4.29 -17.56
CA THR A 177 -17.69 3.15 -17.89
C THR A 177 -18.94 3.12 -17.00
N THR A 178 -20.12 3.09 -17.61
CA THR A 178 -21.42 3.00 -16.94
C THR A 178 -22.26 1.88 -17.51
N GLY A 179 -23.38 1.55 -16.86
CA GLY A 179 -24.37 0.60 -17.40
C GLY A 179 -23.91 -0.86 -17.39
N LEU A 180 -22.94 -1.21 -16.58
CA LEU A 180 -22.51 -2.58 -16.38
C LEU A 180 -23.64 -3.40 -15.73
N SER A 181 -23.86 -4.64 -16.21
CA SER A 181 -24.68 -5.60 -15.50
C SER A 181 -24.03 -5.96 -14.15
N LYS A 182 -24.80 -6.58 -13.23
CA LYS A 182 -24.28 -7.00 -11.94
C LYS A 182 -23.02 -7.86 -12.07
N SER A 183 -23.05 -8.90 -12.89
CA SER A 183 -21.92 -9.79 -13.09
C SER A 183 -20.69 -9.04 -13.64
N GLN A 184 -20.89 -8.15 -14.60
CA GLN A 184 -19.82 -7.32 -15.15
C GLN A 184 -19.25 -6.37 -14.09
N TRP A 185 -20.09 -5.75 -13.24
CA TRP A 185 -19.64 -4.87 -12.17
C TRP A 185 -18.73 -5.59 -11.15
N TRP A 186 -19.12 -6.79 -10.73
CA TRP A 186 -18.39 -7.57 -9.73
C TRP A 186 -17.17 -8.31 -10.29
N SER A 187 -17.08 -8.50 -11.58
CA SER A 187 -15.94 -9.14 -12.24
C SER A 187 -14.98 -8.14 -12.90
N THR A 188 -15.34 -6.86 -12.98
CA THR A 188 -14.46 -5.87 -13.62
C THR A 188 -13.32 -5.47 -12.71
N GLU A 189 -12.11 -5.37 -13.26
CA GLU A 189 -10.96 -4.70 -12.67
C GLU A 189 -10.73 -3.32 -13.30
N GLU A 190 -11.68 -2.86 -14.12
CA GLU A 190 -11.64 -1.56 -14.77
C GLU A 190 -12.47 -0.53 -14.00
N ALA A 191 -12.10 0.75 -14.19
CA ALA A 191 -12.81 1.87 -13.60
C ALA A 191 -14.26 1.93 -14.10
N ALA A 192 -15.20 1.97 -13.15
CA ALA A 192 -16.63 2.03 -13.44
C ALA A 192 -17.36 2.95 -12.44
N VAL A 193 -18.47 3.50 -12.89
CA VAL A 193 -19.36 4.35 -12.11
C VAL A 193 -20.80 3.94 -12.34
N CYS A 194 -21.58 3.99 -11.28
CA CYS A 194 -23.05 3.89 -11.33
C CYS A 194 -23.67 4.99 -10.46
N TYR A 195 -24.99 5.04 -10.45
CA TYR A 195 -25.74 5.97 -9.61
C TYR A 195 -26.88 5.21 -8.94
N TYR A 196 -27.36 5.74 -7.83
CA TYR A 196 -28.31 5.04 -6.97
C TYR A 196 -29.56 4.60 -7.73
N ASN A 197 -29.98 3.35 -7.58
CA ASN A 197 -31.08 2.71 -8.30
C ASN A 197 -30.98 2.78 -9.85
N ASN A 198 -29.84 3.11 -10.43
CA ASN A 198 -29.68 3.46 -11.84
C ASN A 198 -30.62 4.59 -12.30
N ASP A 199 -31.03 5.47 -11.38
CA ASP A 199 -31.87 6.65 -11.66
C ASP A 199 -31.00 7.91 -11.77
N LEU A 200 -30.80 8.40 -12.98
CA LEU A 200 -30.05 9.64 -13.26
C LEU A 200 -30.60 10.87 -12.55
N ASN A 201 -31.89 10.91 -12.20
CA ASN A 201 -32.48 12.03 -11.48
C ASN A 201 -31.91 12.15 -10.06
N LEU A 202 -31.38 11.06 -9.50
CA LEU A 202 -30.77 11.03 -8.19
C LEU A 202 -29.31 11.50 -8.20
N LEU A 203 -28.67 11.56 -9.36
CA LEU A 203 -27.26 11.91 -9.46
C LEU A 203 -26.91 13.25 -8.82
N ALA A 204 -27.73 14.27 -9.03
CA ALA A 204 -27.49 15.62 -8.49
C ALA A 204 -27.64 15.68 -6.95
N SER A 205 -28.50 14.85 -6.37
CA SER A 205 -28.80 14.87 -4.92
C SER A 205 -27.97 13.86 -4.12
N HIS A 206 -27.62 12.73 -4.71
CA HIS A 206 -26.91 11.61 -4.07
C HIS A 206 -25.43 11.57 -4.44
N GLY A 207 -25.03 12.13 -5.58
CA GLY A 207 -23.74 11.89 -6.19
C GLY A 207 -23.71 10.55 -6.93
N ALA A 208 -22.54 10.20 -7.44
CA ALA A 208 -22.30 8.92 -8.10
C ALA A 208 -21.61 7.92 -7.15
N LEU A 209 -21.74 6.64 -7.48
CA LEU A 209 -21.10 5.54 -6.79
C LEU A 209 -19.99 4.98 -7.67
N TYR A 210 -18.76 5.06 -7.23
CA TYR A 210 -17.58 4.66 -7.95
C TYR A 210 -17.04 3.35 -7.42
N ASN A 211 -16.59 2.43 -8.30
CA ASN A 211 -15.74 1.37 -7.81
C ASN A 211 -14.35 1.93 -7.49
N PHE A 212 -13.55 1.19 -6.73
CA PHE A 212 -12.24 1.69 -6.30
C PHE A 212 -11.27 1.87 -7.46
N PHE A 213 -11.42 1.12 -8.55
CA PHE A 213 -10.61 1.30 -9.76
C PHE A 213 -10.80 2.69 -10.40
N ALA A 214 -11.99 3.28 -10.27
CA ALA A 214 -12.22 4.67 -10.69
C ALA A 214 -11.56 5.68 -9.75
N VAL A 215 -11.50 5.37 -8.46
CA VAL A 215 -10.86 6.25 -7.45
C VAL A 215 -9.37 6.46 -7.71
N ILE A 216 -8.69 5.40 -8.14
CA ILE A 216 -7.22 5.39 -8.34
C ILE A 216 -6.81 5.53 -9.80
N ASP A 217 -7.74 5.76 -10.72
CA ASP A 217 -7.45 5.87 -12.14
C ASP A 217 -6.63 7.13 -12.46
N SER A 218 -5.57 6.96 -13.25
CA SER A 218 -4.63 8.04 -13.61
C SER A 218 -5.26 9.17 -14.41
N ARG A 219 -6.39 8.94 -15.11
CA ARG A 219 -7.13 9.98 -15.82
C ARG A 219 -7.74 11.03 -14.89
N GLY A 220 -7.75 10.75 -13.60
CA GLY A 220 -8.14 11.69 -12.55
C GLY A 220 -9.65 11.78 -12.35
N LEU A 221 -10.12 11.21 -11.22
CA LEU A 221 -11.54 11.29 -10.82
C LEU A 221 -11.87 12.64 -10.16
N ALA A 222 -10.97 13.20 -9.36
CA ALA A 222 -11.18 14.46 -8.68
C ALA A 222 -11.11 15.66 -9.64
N PRO A 223 -11.83 16.78 -9.36
CA PRO A 223 -11.68 18.04 -10.08
C PRO A 223 -10.25 18.57 -10.08
N GLU A 224 -9.92 19.46 -11.00
CA GLU A 224 -8.58 20.05 -11.08
C GLU A 224 -8.19 20.77 -9.79
N GLY A 225 -6.97 20.53 -9.31
CA GLY A 225 -6.48 21.06 -8.03
C GLY A 225 -7.02 20.36 -6.78
N TRP A 226 -7.92 19.37 -6.94
CA TRP A 226 -8.47 18.56 -5.86
C TRP A 226 -8.04 17.09 -6.00
N THR A 227 -8.13 16.35 -4.89
CA THR A 227 -7.79 14.93 -4.86
C THR A 227 -8.89 14.12 -4.18
N VAL A 228 -9.02 12.84 -4.53
CA VAL A 228 -9.75 11.90 -3.67
C VAL A 228 -8.95 11.73 -2.39
N PRO A 229 -9.54 11.90 -1.20
CA PRO A 229 -8.81 11.90 0.05
C PRO A 229 -8.14 10.55 0.30
N SER A 230 -6.90 10.59 0.74
CA SER A 230 -6.23 9.42 1.29
C SER A 230 -6.83 9.03 2.65
N ASP A 231 -6.47 7.86 3.14
CA ASP A 231 -6.79 7.43 4.50
C ASP A 231 -6.32 8.45 5.54
N ASP A 232 -5.09 8.96 5.40
CA ASP A 232 -4.54 10.00 6.27
C ASP A 232 -5.27 11.34 6.19
N ALA A 233 -5.80 11.71 5.01
CA ALA A 233 -6.58 12.94 4.89
C ALA A 233 -7.87 12.85 5.71
N TRP A 234 -8.55 11.69 5.67
CA TRP A 234 -9.69 11.40 6.52
C TRP A 234 -9.30 11.34 8.00
N HIS A 235 -8.23 10.63 8.31
CA HIS A 235 -7.69 10.51 9.67
C HIS A 235 -7.38 11.88 10.30
N SER A 236 -6.72 12.77 9.54
CA SER A 236 -6.44 14.13 9.96
C SER A 236 -7.71 14.95 10.22
N MET A 237 -8.74 14.82 9.37
CA MET A 237 -10.01 15.50 9.57
C MET A 237 -10.74 14.96 10.81
N ILE A 238 -10.82 13.66 10.98
CA ILE A 238 -11.52 13.02 12.11
C ILE A 238 -10.83 13.36 13.42
N HIS A 239 -9.50 13.30 13.46
CA HIS A 239 -8.71 13.74 14.63
C HIS A 239 -8.95 15.21 14.97
N TYR A 240 -8.97 16.09 13.97
CA TYR A 240 -9.27 17.51 14.21
C TYR A 240 -10.66 17.72 14.81
N VAL A 241 -11.67 17.00 14.29
CA VAL A 241 -13.07 17.17 14.70
C VAL A 241 -13.33 16.58 16.10
N ASP A 242 -12.71 15.46 16.45
CA ASP A 242 -12.90 14.78 17.73
C ASP A 242 -11.57 14.33 18.34
N PRO A 243 -10.72 15.27 18.79
CA PRO A 243 -9.38 14.92 19.29
C PRO A 243 -9.38 14.10 20.58
N LYS A 244 -10.50 14.07 21.32
CA LYS A 244 -10.63 13.33 22.60
C LYS A 244 -11.18 11.92 22.41
N GLY A 245 -12.09 11.73 21.45
CA GLY A 245 -12.68 10.44 21.11
C GLY A 245 -11.95 9.71 20.00
N PHE A 246 -10.85 10.28 19.51
CA PHE A 246 -10.08 9.76 18.41
C PHE A 246 -9.19 8.58 18.82
N GLU A 247 -9.21 7.51 18.04
CA GLU A 247 -8.34 6.35 18.21
C GLU A 247 -7.04 6.54 17.42
N PRO A 248 -5.91 6.73 18.09
CA PRO A 248 -4.65 7.06 17.41
C PRO A 248 -3.96 5.86 16.74
N ASN A 249 -4.43 4.63 16.99
CA ASN A 249 -3.82 3.44 16.39
C ASN A 249 -4.24 3.31 14.91
N PRO A 250 -3.35 3.56 13.93
CA PRO A 250 -3.70 3.49 12.51
C PRO A 250 -3.95 2.06 12.00
N ASP A 251 -3.58 1.04 12.78
CA ASP A 251 -3.80 -0.37 12.43
C ASP A 251 -5.17 -0.87 12.94
N LEU A 252 -5.81 -0.11 13.83
CA LEU A 252 -7.14 -0.49 14.31
C LEU A 252 -8.18 -0.18 13.24
N LEU A 253 -8.84 -1.21 12.79
CA LEU A 253 -10.02 -1.13 11.95
C LEU A 253 -11.26 -1.08 12.84
N ASP A 254 -12.36 -0.51 12.37
CA ASP A 254 -13.66 -0.32 12.98
C ASP A 254 -13.85 1.11 13.52
N ARG A 255 -13.85 1.36 14.81
CA ARG A 255 -14.12 2.66 15.39
C ARG A 255 -12.87 3.55 15.38
N GLU A 256 -12.89 4.61 14.57
CA GLU A 256 -11.81 5.59 14.49
C GLU A 256 -12.03 6.79 15.45
N SER A 257 -13.30 7.10 15.78
CA SER A 257 -13.65 8.20 16.67
C SER A 257 -14.98 7.93 17.35
N GLU A 258 -15.17 8.43 18.57
CA GLU A 258 -16.42 8.26 19.35
C GLU A 258 -17.52 9.24 18.94
N HIS A 259 -17.17 10.46 18.47
CA HIS A 259 -18.15 11.53 18.27
C HIS A 259 -18.07 12.22 16.90
N ALA A 260 -17.06 11.93 16.07
CA ALA A 260 -16.92 12.57 14.77
C ALA A 260 -18.13 12.31 13.85
N GLY A 261 -18.75 11.15 13.95
CA GLY A 261 -19.98 10.85 13.19
C GLY A 261 -21.11 11.83 13.49
N LEU A 262 -21.34 12.18 14.74
CA LEU A 262 -22.34 13.20 15.13
C LEU A 262 -22.05 14.54 14.47
N LEU A 263 -20.80 14.97 14.41
CA LEU A 263 -20.36 16.29 13.93
C LEU A 263 -20.32 16.38 12.39
N LEU A 264 -20.11 15.25 11.71
CA LEU A 264 -19.94 15.16 10.25
C LEU A 264 -21.23 14.78 9.51
N LYS A 265 -22.12 14.02 10.15
CA LYS A 265 -23.40 13.59 9.56
C LYS A 265 -24.34 14.79 9.31
N SER A 266 -25.14 14.70 8.24
CA SER A 266 -26.21 15.65 7.94
C SER A 266 -27.29 15.63 9.03
N THR A 267 -28.00 16.75 9.17
CA THR A 267 -29.17 16.88 10.04
C THR A 267 -30.41 16.22 9.44
N GLU A 268 -30.34 15.76 8.18
CA GLU A 268 -31.48 15.23 7.43
C GLU A 268 -31.11 13.95 6.68
N GLY A 269 -32.11 13.16 6.31
CA GLY A 269 -32.00 11.98 5.46
C GLY A 269 -31.77 10.67 6.21
N TRP A 270 -31.38 10.72 7.49
CA TRP A 270 -31.22 9.53 8.32
C TRP A 270 -32.56 9.00 8.84
N ARG A 271 -32.74 7.70 8.81
CA ARG A 271 -34.00 7.03 9.21
C ARG A 271 -33.73 5.67 9.82
N VAL A 272 -34.67 5.19 10.61
CA VAL A 272 -34.62 3.85 11.22
C VAL A 272 -34.88 2.80 10.13
N PRO A 273 -34.10 1.74 10.04
CA PRO A 273 -34.38 0.64 9.09
C PRO A 273 -35.68 -0.09 9.44
N PRO A 274 -36.29 -0.80 8.48
CA PRO A 274 -37.54 -1.54 8.72
C PRO A 274 -37.46 -2.60 9.83
N VAL A 275 -36.27 -3.14 10.08
CA VAL A 275 -35.99 -4.08 11.17
C VAL A 275 -34.72 -3.61 11.89
N PRO A 276 -34.88 -2.72 12.87
CA PRO A 276 -33.74 -2.24 13.66
C PRO A 276 -33.32 -3.30 14.69
N ASP A 277 -32.08 -3.24 15.14
CA ASP A 277 -31.60 -4.02 16.28
C ASP A 277 -32.35 -3.60 17.56
N GLU A 278 -32.55 -4.55 18.50
CA GLU A 278 -33.28 -4.29 19.72
C GLU A 278 -32.58 -3.20 20.56
N GLY A 279 -33.29 -2.12 20.83
CA GLY A 279 -32.78 -0.97 21.60
C GLY A 279 -32.01 0.08 20.79
N ALA A 280 -31.83 -0.10 19.50
CA ALA A 280 -31.21 0.91 18.66
C ALA A 280 -32.10 2.15 18.49
N VAL A 281 -31.50 3.34 18.56
CA VAL A 281 -32.19 4.64 18.47
C VAL A 281 -31.56 5.48 17.37
N LEU A 282 -32.42 6.15 16.59
CA LEU A 282 -31.95 7.07 15.54
C LEU A 282 -31.09 8.19 16.14
N LYS A 283 -29.85 8.30 15.66
CA LYS A 283 -28.90 9.35 15.97
C LYS A 283 -28.61 10.16 14.70
N GLN A 284 -29.40 11.21 14.53
CA GLN A 284 -29.11 12.19 13.46
C GLN A 284 -27.83 12.96 13.75
N GLY A 285 -27.14 13.39 12.70
CA GLY A 285 -26.03 14.32 12.82
C GLY A 285 -26.50 15.72 13.22
N ASN A 286 -25.58 16.52 13.75
CA ASN A 286 -25.79 17.95 13.99
C ASN A 286 -25.09 18.83 12.93
N ASN A 287 -24.27 18.23 12.06
CA ASN A 287 -23.56 18.88 10.96
C ASN A 287 -22.80 20.17 11.36
N LEU A 288 -22.26 20.22 12.58
CA LEU A 288 -21.56 21.41 13.05
C LEU A 288 -20.31 21.75 12.21
N THR A 289 -19.72 20.75 11.58
CA THR A 289 -18.58 20.93 10.68
C THR A 289 -18.96 21.47 9.31
N GLY A 290 -20.25 21.39 8.92
CA GLY A 290 -20.69 21.69 7.57
C GLY A 290 -20.39 20.61 6.54
N PHE A 291 -19.76 19.49 6.92
CA PHE A 291 -19.39 18.38 6.00
C PHE A 291 -20.62 17.74 5.37
N ASN A 292 -21.73 17.65 6.09
CA ASN A 292 -23.03 17.22 5.58
C ASN A 292 -23.02 15.81 4.97
N ALA A 293 -22.46 14.84 5.67
CA ALA A 293 -22.48 13.44 5.24
C ALA A 293 -23.91 12.90 5.22
N ARG A 294 -24.46 12.66 4.02
CA ARG A 294 -25.79 12.11 3.82
C ARG A 294 -25.77 10.59 3.66
N PRO A 295 -26.79 9.87 4.15
CA PRO A 295 -26.84 8.41 4.07
C PRO A 295 -27.30 7.93 2.69
N MET A 296 -26.43 8.04 1.69
CA MET A 296 -26.74 7.74 0.29
C MET A 296 -26.59 6.26 -0.06
N GLY A 297 -26.26 5.41 0.92
CA GLY A 297 -26.10 3.96 0.71
C GLY A 297 -24.88 3.59 -0.14
N SER A 298 -24.93 2.39 -0.71
CA SER A 298 -23.85 1.77 -1.48
C SER A 298 -24.38 0.76 -2.50
N THR A 299 -23.51 0.23 -3.38
CA THR A 299 -23.77 -1.05 -4.05
C THR A 299 -23.22 -2.21 -3.22
N SER A 300 -23.95 -3.31 -3.09
CA SER A 300 -23.59 -4.48 -2.28
C SER A 300 -23.60 -5.77 -3.11
N GLN A 301 -22.77 -6.75 -2.71
CA GLN A 301 -22.62 -8.03 -3.41
C GLN A 301 -23.73 -9.02 -3.07
N SER A 302 -24.40 -8.88 -1.91
CA SER A 302 -25.17 -9.95 -1.29
C SER A 302 -26.49 -10.29 -1.99
N ASN A 303 -27.14 -9.39 -2.70
CA ASN A 303 -28.35 -9.68 -3.49
C ASN A 303 -28.61 -8.63 -4.58
N TYR A 304 -28.35 -8.95 -5.84
CA TYR A 304 -28.59 -8.07 -7.01
C TYR A 304 -27.92 -6.69 -6.84
N MET A 305 -27.69 -5.91 -7.86
CA MET A 305 -27.21 -4.53 -7.65
C MET A 305 -28.16 -3.83 -6.65
N ASP A 306 -28.20 -4.36 -5.42
CA ASP A 306 -29.01 -3.84 -4.35
C ASP A 306 -28.29 -2.60 -3.86
N TYR A 307 -28.77 -1.49 -4.35
CA TYR A 307 -28.53 -0.21 -3.75
C TYR A 307 -29.10 -0.31 -2.33
N SER A 308 -28.22 -0.62 -1.38
CA SER A 308 -28.59 -0.87 0.00
C SER A 308 -28.22 0.29 0.88
N ALA A 309 -28.89 0.38 2.01
CA ALA A 309 -28.56 1.28 3.10
C ALA A 309 -28.80 2.79 2.84
N GLU A 310 -29.55 3.18 1.78
CA GLU A 310 -30.04 4.55 1.67
C GLU A 310 -30.91 4.93 2.88
N GLY A 311 -30.56 6.03 3.50
CA GLY A 311 -31.20 6.50 4.74
C GLY A 311 -30.59 5.91 6.01
N TYR A 312 -29.73 4.89 5.93
CA TYR A 312 -29.17 4.19 7.09
C TYR A 312 -27.67 4.31 7.23
N GLN A 313 -26.96 4.41 6.10
CA GLN A 313 -25.50 4.42 6.10
C GLN A 313 -24.95 5.34 5.01
N ALA A 314 -23.82 5.98 5.32
CA ALA A 314 -23.04 6.75 4.36
C ALA A 314 -21.66 6.10 4.23
N TYR A 315 -21.24 5.90 2.97
CA TYR A 315 -19.96 5.26 2.64
C TYR A 315 -19.12 6.18 1.76
N PHE A 316 -17.85 6.34 2.10
CA PHE A 316 -16.91 7.18 1.37
C PHE A 316 -15.61 6.46 1.12
N TRP A 317 -15.23 6.29 -0.15
CA TRP A 317 -13.90 5.81 -0.49
C TRP A 317 -12.81 6.74 0.02
N THR A 318 -11.70 6.14 0.48
CA THR A 318 -10.39 6.78 0.47
C THR A 318 -9.66 6.41 -0.83
N SER A 319 -8.54 7.03 -1.14
CA SER A 319 -7.65 6.59 -2.23
C SER A 319 -6.62 5.54 -1.78
N SER A 320 -6.70 5.06 -0.54
CA SER A 320 -5.72 4.18 0.07
C SER A 320 -6.11 2.71 -0.03
N ILE A 321 -5.10 1.86 -0.24
CA ILE A 321 -5.22 0.41 -0.34
C ILE A 321 -4.84 -0.22 1.01
N TYR A 322 -5.57 -1.27 1.38
CA TYR A 322 -5.25 -2.14 2.50
C TYR A 322 -5.17 -3.57 1.99
N GLU A 323 -3.97 -4.12 1.92
CA GLU A 323 -3.68 -5.42 1.30
C GLU A 323 -4.25 -5.51 -0.13
N LYS A 324 -5.21 -6.43 -0.36
CA LYS A 324 -5.92 -6.59 -1.65
C LYS A 324 -7.19 -5.75 -1.75
N SER A 325 -7.62 -5.13 -0.66
CA SER A 325 -8.85 -4.37 -0.50
C SER A 325 -8.59 -2.85 -0.50
N ALA A 326 -9.63 -2.06 -0.38
CA ALA A 326 -9.56 -0.61 -0.32
C ALA A 326 -10.19 -0.07 0.96
N LEU A 327 -9.58 0.95 1.53
CA LEU A 327 -10.06 1.59 2.75
C LEU A 327 -11.20 2.56 2.46
N PHE A 328 -12.16 2.61 3.37
CA PHE A 328 -13.27 3.54 3.30
C PHE A 328 -13.69 4.04 4.68
N ARG A 329 -14.52 5.09 4.71
CA ARG A 329 -15.21 5.59 5.90
C ARG A 329 -16.69 5.33 5.79
N ARG A 330 -17.32 5.00 6.94
CA ARG A 330 -18.77 4.84 7.03
C ARG A 330 -19.31 5.46 8.29
N PHE A 331 -20.57 5.92 8.18
CA PHE A 331 -21.37 6.45 9.27
C PHE A 331 -22.71 5.71 9.32
N PHE A 332 -23.18 5.41 10.52
CA PHE A 332 -24.41 4.69 10.74
C PHE A 332 -25.51 5.58 11.29
N TRP A 333 -26.77 5.16 11.07
CA TRP A 333 -27.97 5.86 11.50
C TRP A 333 -28.14 5.92 13.04
N ASP A 334 -27.62 4.94 13.77
CA ASP A 334 -27.74 4.74 15.21
C ASP A 334 -26.46 4.99 16.00
N GLU A 335 -25.38 5.42 15.35
CA GLU A 335 -24.08 5.64 15.97
C GLU A 335 -23.60 7.09 15.78
N ASP A 336 -22.87 7.60 16.77
CA ASP A 336 -22.16 8.89 16.70
C ASP A 336 -20.72 8.76 16.25
N ILE A 337 -20.23 7.53 16.04
CA ILE A 337 -18.86 7.20 15.70
C ILE A 337 -18.53 7.45 14.23
N ALA A 338 -17.26 7.59 13.93
CA ALA A 338 -16.71 7.43 12.59
C ALA A 338 -16.02 6.08 12.49
N ASN A 339 -16.46 5.27 11.53
CA ASN A 339 -15.91 3.95 11.28
C ASN A 339 -14.92 3.97 10.12
N ARG A 340 -13.79 3.28 10.28
CA ARG A 340 -12.78 2.99 9.27
C ARG A 340 -12.76 1.50 8.98
N TRP A 341 -12.93 1.11 7.72
CA TRP A 341 -12.96 -0.30 7.33
C TRP A 341 -12.38 -0.49 5.93
N PHE A 342 -12.24 -1.74 5.52
CA PHE A 342 -11.80 -2.08 4.17
C PHE A 342 -12.80 -3.02 3.49
N GLU A 343 -12.85 -2.96 2.15
CA GLU A 343 -13.75 -3.78 1.36
C GLU A 343 -13.17 -4.06 -0.03
N SER A 344 -13.76 -5.02 -0.74
CA SER A 344 -13.41 -5.32 -2.11
C SER A 344 -13.50 -4.08 -3.01
N LYS A 345 -12.58 -3.94 -3.93
CA LYS A 345 -12.47 -2.82 -4.88
C LYS A 345 -13.69 -2.67 -5.80
N ASN A 346 -14.55 -3.68 -5.86
CA ASN A 346 -15.76 -3.70 -6.68
C ASN A 346 -17.01 -3.12 -6.00
N TYR A 347 -16.95 -2.77 -4.71
CA TYR A 347 -18.05 -2.02 -4.11
C TYR A 347 -18.20 -0.64 -4.74
N GLY A 348 -19.41 -0.11 -4.79
CA GLY A 348 -19.68 1.24 -5.26
C GLY A 348 -19.96 2.15 -4.08
N TYR A 349 -19.06 3.08 -3.78
CA TYR A 349 -19.19 4.06 -2.70
C TYR A 349 -19.08 5.48 -3.23
N SER A 350 -19.59 6.42 -2.44
CA SER A 350 -19.46 7.85 -2.71
C SER A 350 -18.02 8.32 -2.62
N VAL A 351 -17.72 9.43 -3.28
CA VAL A 351 -16.44 10.12 -3.22
C VAL A 351 -16.68 11.59 -2.83
N ARG A 352 -15.85 12.10 -1.93
CA ARG A 352 -15.71 13.53 -1.64
C ARG A 352 -14.28 13.94 -1.83
N CYS A 353 -14.06 14.99 -2.59
CA CYS A 353 -12.69 15.43 -2.84
C CYS A 353 -12.23 16.43 -1.77
N VAL A 354 -10.92 16.49 -1.61
CA VAL A 354 -10.23 17.31 -0.62
C VAL A 354 -9.12 18.11 -1.28
N GLN A 355 -8.84 19.28 -0.73
CA GLN A 355 -7.69 20.10 -1.07
C GLN A 355 -7.04 20.58 0.23
N PRO A 356 -5.71 20.58 0.39
CA PRO A 356 -5.03 21.19 1.51
C PRO A 356 -5.32 22.69 1.55
N ALA A 357 -5.51 23.25 2.74
CA ALA A 357 -5.55 24.68 2.90
C ALA A 357 -4.19 25.29 2.55
N THR A 358 -4.21 26.47 1.93
CA THR A 358 -2.97 27.15 1.50
C THR A 358 -2.18 27.60 2.73
N LYS A 359 -0.92 27.22 2.82
CA LYS A 359 0.00 27.74 3.86
C LYS A 359 0.25 29.23 3.63
N VAL A 360 0.38 29.97 4.74
CA VAL A 360 1.09 31.23 4.69
C VAL A 360 2.54 30.90 4.38
N GLU A 361 3.05 31.40 3.27
CA GLU A 361 4.49 31.63 3.21
C GLU A 361 4.79 32.75 4.23
N ILE A 362 5.10 32.37 5.46
CA ILE A 362 5.85 33.25 6.34
C ILE A 362 7.14 33.48 5.56
N VAL A 363 7.37 34.71 5.06
CA VAL A 363 8.67 35.08 4.50
C VAL A 363 9.68 34.62 5.52
N PRO A 364 10.54 33.64 5.19
CA PRO A 364 11.47 33.14 6.17
C PRO A 364 12.28 34.34 6.66
N SER A 365 12.23 34.59 7.97
CA SER A 365 13.36 35.32 8.56
C SER A 365 14.61 34.63 8.04
N ALA A 366 15.49 35.36 7.38
CA ALA A 366 16.65 34.90 6.58
C ALA A 366 17.07 33.49 6.93
N PRO A 367 17.11 32.56 5.98
CA PRO A 367 17.20 31.13 6.24
C PRO A 367 18.19 30.92 7.38
N GLN A 368 17.71 30.41 8.53
CA GLN A 368 18.62 30.00 9.57
C GLN A 368 19.44 28.88 8.93
N VAL A 369 20.73 29.12 8.74
CA VAL A 369 21.66 28.09 8.27
C VAL A 369 21.55 26.95 9.27
N ILE A 370 20.84 25.90 8.87
CA ILE A 370 20.74 24.68 9.66
C ILE A 370 22.11 24.03 9.62
N THR A 371 22.80 24.05 10.73
CA THR A 371 24.06 23.34 10.85
C THR A 371 23.79 21.92 11.34
N GLY A 372 24.12 20.91 10.53
CA GLY A 372 23.94 19.52 10.87
C GLY A 372 22.55 18.95 10.47
N VAL A 373 22.11 17.89 11.16
CA VAL A 373 20.85 17.18 10.93
C VAL A 373 19.94 17.39 12.13
N GLN A 374 18.77 18.01 11.89
CA GLN A 374 17.75 18.24 12.89
C GLN A 374 16.65 17.18 12.77
N LEU A 375 16.25 16.60 13.88
CA LEU A 375 15.32 15.50 13.98
C LEU A 375 14.21 15.80 14.98
N GLU A 376 13.01 15.27 14.67
CA GLU A 376 11.95 15.07 15.66
C GLU A 376 11.67 13.57 15.74
N THR A 377 11.51 13.04 16.95
CA THR A 377 11.28 11.61 17.18
C THR A 377 10.14 11.40 18.17
N ASN A 378 9.38 10.31 17.98
CA ASN A 378 8.37 9.83 18.91
C ASN A 378 8.88 8.67 19.77
N LEU A 379 10.19 8.49 19.88
CA LEU A 379 10.76 7.50 20.79
C LEU A 379 10.24 7.74 22.22
N ASP A 380 9.82 6.66 22.86
CA ASP A 380 9.36 6.75 24.23
C ASP A 380 10.53 7.13 25.17
N THR A 381 10.23 7.81 26.28
CA THR A 381 11.22 8.29 27.26
C THR A 381 11.94 7.17 28.01
N LYS A 382 11.71 5.90 27.69
CA LYS A 382 12.39 4.73 28.26
C LYS A 382 13.36 4.08 27.29
N THR A 383 13.29 4.44 26.02
CA THR A 383 14.10 3.86 24.95
C THR A 383 15.28 4.77 24.62
N PRO A 384 16.51 4.29 24.62
CA PRO A 384 17.66 5.11 24.23
C PRO A 384 17.60 5.45 22.74
N PHE A 385 17.98 6.69 22.39
CA PHE A 385 18.16 7.08 21.00
C PHE A 385 19.50 6.52 20.50
N MET A 386 19.48 5.67 19.49
CA MET A 386 20.65 4.96 18.99
C MET A 386 20.87 5.21 17.50
N ILE A 387 22.04 5.66 17.13
CA ILE A 387 22.43 5.93 15.75
C ILE A 387 23.81 5.36 15.43
N ARG A 388 24.13 5.26 14.15
CA ARG A 388 25.51 5.01 13.72
C ARG A 388 26.04 6.17 12.92
N ALA A 389 27.26 6.57 13.19
CA ALA A 389 27.87 7.70 12.53
C ALA A 389 29.35 7.47 12.20
N VAL A 390 29.80 8.15 11.14
CA VAL A 390 31.20 8.37 10.80
C VAL A 390 31.38 9.85 10.53
N SER A 391 32.40 10.46 11.10
CA SER A 391 32.70 11.87 10.95
C SER A 391 34.18 12.06 10.60
N LYS A 392 34.50 12.94 9.67
CA LYS A 392 35.89 13.24 9.27
C LYS A 392 36.76 13.73 10.40
N SER A 393 36.18 14.49 11.33
CA SER A 393 36.88 14.94 12.58
C SER A 393 37.08 13.81 13.59
N GLY A 394 36.25 12.75 13.52
CA GLY A 394 36.19 11.66 14.49
C GLY A 394 35.33 12.00 15.69
N GLU A 395 34.55 13.06 15.61
CA GLU A 395 33.61 13.46 16.65
C GLU A 395 32.28 13.91 16.05
N ILE A 396 31.21 13.68 16.77
CA ILE A 396 29.88 14.25 16.53
C ILE A 396 29.32 14.82 17.84
N VAL A 397 28.46 15.80 17.73
CA VAL A 397 27.73 16.38 18.85
C VAL A 397 26.24 16.19 18.64
N VAL A 398 25.57 15.54 19.57
CA VAL A 398 24.11 15.48 19.64
C VAL A 398 23.65 16.53 20.64
N THR A 399 22.81 17.46 20.18
CA THR A 399 22.23 18.51 21.02
C THR A 399 20.74 18.24 21.19
N ASP A 400 20.25 18.21 22.40
CA ASP A 400 18.85 18.00 22.73
C ASP A 400 18.02 19.32 22.67
N ALA A 401 16.70 19.24 22.88
CA ALA A 401 15.82 20.41 22.85
C ALA A 401 16.08 21.40 24.01
N SER A 402 16.74 20.97 25.07
CA SER A 402 17.17 21.86 26.16
C SER A 402 18.44 22.65 25.82
N GLY A 403 19.15 22.26 24.75
CA GLY A 403 20.44 22.78 24.35
C GLY A 403 21.62 22.05 25.00
N ALA A 404 21.38 20.96 25.74
CA ALA A 404 22.46 20.14 26.29
C ALA A 404 23.21 19.42 25.17
N LYS A 405 24.52 19.39 25.24
CA LYS A 405 25.42 18.85 24.23
C LYS A 405 26.10 17.58 24.71
N HIS A 406 25.95 16.52 23.91
CA HIS A 406 26.55 15.21 24.13
C HIS A 406 27.57 14.97 23.02
N THR A 407 28.85 14.91 23.34
CA THR A 407 29.92 14.68 22.37
C THR A 407 30.32 13.21 22.36
N PHE A 408 30.40 12.64 21.16
CA PHE A 408 30.76 11.24 20.95
C PHE A 408 31.94 11.13 19.99
N THR A 409 32.87 10.24 20.36
CA THR A 409 33.93 9.83 19.42
C THR A 409 33.40 8.78 18.46
N VAL A 410 33.64 8.97 17.19
CA VAL A 410 33.20 8.07 16.12
C VAL A 410 34.33 7.77 15.13
N ASP A 411 34.12 6.80 14.25
CA ASP A 411 35.09 6.47 13.22
C ASP A 411 35.33 7.65 12.27
N LYS A 412 36.55 7.74 11.73
CA LYS A 412 36.95 8.81 10.79
C LYS A 412 36.82 8.40 9.33
N ASN A 413 36.84 7.13 9.05
CA ASN A 413 36.80 6.57 7.70
C ASN A 413 35.76 5.47 7.63
N ILE A 414 35.29 5.20 6.43
CA ILE A 414 34.36 4.15 6.12
C ILE A 414 34.86 3.35 4.91
N ASP A 415 34.97 2.05 5.05
CA ASP A 415 35.45 1.18 3.97
C ASP A 415 34.35 0.81 2.96
N GLN A 416 33.09 0.77 3.43
CA GLN A 416 31.92 0.45 2.63
C GLN A 416 30.72 1.34 3.03
N LEU A 417 29.99 1.82 2.04
CA LEU A 417 28.74 2.56 2.25
C LEU A 417 27.59 1.55 2.25
N MET A 418 27.17 1.10 3.44
CA MET A 418 26.01 0.20 3.61
C MET A 418 25.37 0.42 4.98
N GLY A 419 24.15 -0.09 5.20
CA GLY A 419 23.51 -0.04 6.50
C GLY A 419 24.29 -0.80 7.59
N GLY A 420 24.27 -0.28 8.79
CA GLY A 420 24.84 -0.92 9.97
C GLY A 420 26.35 -0.75 10.18
N VAL A 421 27.04 0.02 9.34
CA VAL A 421 28.48 0.37 9.54
C VAL A 421 28.61 1.64 10.38
N GLY A 422 29.85 1.99 10.76
CA GLY A 422 30.17 3.13 11.61
C GLY A 422 29.97 2.88 13.10
N THR A 423 30.42 3.83 13.90
CA THR A 423 30.36 3.74 15.36
C THR A 423 28.93 3.87 15.86
N LEU A 424 28.48 2.92 16.67
CA LEU A 424 27.20 2.99 17.36
C LEU A 424 27.27 4.03 18.50
N VAL A 425 26.40 5.02 18.43
CA VAL A 425 26.24 6.09 19.42
C VAL A 425 24.90 5.89 20.10
N SER A 426 24.88 5.95 21.43
CA SER A 426 23.67 5.79 22.23
C SER A 426 23.50 6.97 23.16
N LEU A 427 22.38 7.67 23.05
CA LEU A 427 21.95 8.70 23.98
C LEU A 427 20.91 8.08 24.91
N PRO A 428 21.18 8.06 26.25
CA PRO A 428 20.25 7.46 27.21
C PRO A 428 18.85 8.09 27.16
N ALA A 429 17.84 7.33 27.46
CA ALA A 429 16.43 7.76 27.44
C ALA A 429 16.15 8.99 28.34
N SER A 430 16.93 9.18 29.41
CA SER A 430 16.85 10.35 30.29
C SER A 430 17.46 11.62 29.69
N GLU A 431 18.23 11.50 28.62
CA GLU A 431 19.04 12.58 28.03
C GLU A 431 18.56 12.98 26.63
N HIS A 432 17.52 12.34 26.09
CA HIS A 432 16.87 12.74 24.85
C HIS A 432 15.43 13.19 25.10
N ASN A 433 14.97 14.02 24.24
CA ASN A 433 13.59 14.45 24.11
C ASN A 433 13.21 14.40 22.62
N ASP A 434 12.01 14.84 22.30
CA ASP A 434 11.42 14.78 20.96
C ASP A 434 12.22 15.51 19.86
N LYS A 435 13.18 16.40 20.21
CA LYS A 435 13.95 17.20 19.24
C LYS A 435 15.45 17.06 19.48
N LEU A 436 16.14 16.65 18.43
CA LEU A 436 17.59 16.43 18.46
C LEU A 436 18.25 17.14 17.28
N THR A 437 19.48 17.62 17.48
CA THR A 437 20.36 18.11 16.41
C THR A 437 21.68 17.38 16.45
N ILE A 438 22.05 16.73 15.34
CA ILE A 438 23.32 16.05 15.17
C ILE A 438 24.24 16.94 14.34
N SER A 439 25.40 17.29 14.84
CA SER A 439 26.38 18.13 14.17
C SER A 439 27.77 17.48 14.16
N GLY A 440 28.59 17.85 13.17
CA GLY A 440 29.91 17.34 12.89
C GLY A 440 30.18 17.26 11.40
N ASP A 441 31.41 16.91 11.01
CA ASP A 441 31.80 16.67 9.60
C ASP A 441 31.32 15.27 9.16
N LEU A 442 29.99 15.07 9.11
CA LEU A 442 29.35 13.78 8.87
C LEU A 442 29.70 13.25 7.47
N ILE A 443 30.18 11.99 7.43
CA ILE A 443 30.40 11.22 6.20
C ILE A 443 29.29 10.18 6.03
N TYR A 444 28.88 9.55 7.13
CA TYR A 444 27.86 8.52 7.19
C TYR A 444 26.95 8.77 8.38
N LEU A 445 25.64 8.61 8.16
CA LEU A 445 24.66 8.73 9.24
C LEU A 445 23.53 7.71 9.02
N ASP A 446 23.38 6.81 9.98
CA ASP A 446 22.31 5.83 10.06
C ASP A 446 21.40 6.14 11.25
N LEU A 447 20.17 6.47 10.93
CA LEU A 447 19.10 6.88 11.84
C LEU A 447 17.94 5.86 11.82
N SER A 448 18.20 4.63 11.42
CA SER A 448 17.17 3.61 11.25
C SER A 448 16.46 3.27 12.55
N GLY A 449 15.12 3.10 12.50
CA GLY A 449 14.33 2.57 13.59
C GLY A 449 14.25 3.47 14.83
N GLN A 450 14.38 4.80 14.66
CA GLN A 450 14.39 5.75 15.75
C GLN A 450 13.07 6.53 15.87
N GLU A 451 11.97 5.99 15.32
CA GLU A 451 10.64 6.61 15.40
C GLU A 451 10.59 8.06 14.89
N ILE A 452 11.48 8.43 13.95
CA ILE A 452 11.67 9.79 13.48
C ILE A 452 10.46 10.21 12.64
N THR A 453 9.89 11.34 13.03
CA THR A 453 8.72 11.95 12.34
C THR A 453 9.11 13.11 11.43
N SER A 454 10.24 13.77 11.71
CA SER A 454 10.78 14.88 10.92
C SER A 454 12.31 14.79 10.86
N CYS A 455 12.86 14.99 9.66
CA CYS A 455 14.30 15.05 9.43
C CYS A 455 14.60 16.23 8.51
N ARG A 456 15.38 17.19 8.99
CA ARG A 456 15.86 18.35 8.22
C ARG A 456 17.37 18.32 8.17
N ILE A 457 17.91 18.33 6.96
CA ILE A 457 19.35 18.29 6.72
C ILE A 457 19.79 19.68 6.32
N GLY A 458 20.77 20.20 7.07
CA GLY A 458 21.44 21.44 6.78
C GLY A 458 22.68 21.26 5.89
N GLU A 459 23.68 22.11 6.11
CA GLU A 459 24.97 22.00 5.42
C GLU A 459 25.71 20.73 5.88
N ALA A 460 25.57 19.63 5.11
CA ALA A 460 26.26 18.37 5.36
C ALA A 460 27.07 17.98 4.11
N ASN A 461 27.94 18.85 3.65
CA ASN A 461 28.65 18.75 2.37
C ASN A 461 29.54 17.49 2.22
N LEU A 462 29.86 16.80 3.31
CA LEU A 462 30.69 15.59 3.29
C LEU A 462 29.86 14.29 3.38
N LEU A 463 28.54 14.40 3.52
CA LEU A 463 27.67 13.23 3.72
C LEU A 463 27.62 12.39 2.44
N GLN A 464 28.10 11.13 2.57
CA GLN A 464 28.12 10.15 1.48
C GLN A 464 26.99 9.12 1.59
N ALA A 465 26.56 8.82 2.81
CA ALA A 465 25.44 7.92 3.03
C ALA A 465 24.51 8.44 4.13
N LEU A 466 23.20 8.37 3.84
CA LEU A 466 22.13 8.71 4.75
C LEU A 466 21.12 7.56 4.79
N ILE A 467 20.88 7.01 5.97
CA ILE A 467 19.98 5.89 6.19
C ILE A 467 18.90 6.32 7.19
N LEU A 468 17.64 6.26 6.74
CA LEU A 468 16.44 6.73 7.45
C LEU A 468 15.36 5.63 7.52
N ASN A 469 15.74 4.37 7.33
CA ASN A 469 14.80 3.25 7.26
C ASN A 469 14.01 3.05 8.54
N ASN A 470 12.80 2.46 8.42
CA ASN A 470 11.98 2.06 9.57
C ASN A 470 11.71 3.22 10.53
N ASN A 471 11.28 4.34 9.99
CA ASN A 471 10.88 5.54 10.74
C ASN A 471 9.43 5.93 10.42
N LYS A 472 8.99 7.09 10.88
CA LYS A 472 7.63 7.60 10.67
C LYS A 472 7.59 8.87 9.80
N LEU A 473 8.60 9.05 8.96
CA LEU A 473 8.69 10.21 8.07
C LEU A 473 7.51 10.25 7.08
N THR A 474 6.83 11.38 7.00
CA THR A 474 5.76 11.60 6.03
C THR A 474 6.21 12.38 4.79
N GLN A 475 7.31 13.10 4.91
CA GLN A 475 7.98 13.83 3.83
C GLN A 475 9.49 13.86 4.06
N LEU A 476 10.26 13.95 3.00
CA LEU A 476 11.71 14.11 3.05
C LEU A 476 12.14 15.15 2.03
N THR A 477 12.85 16.18 2.49
CA THR A 477 13.45 17.21 1.64
C THR A 477 14.93 17.28 1.89
N LEU A 478 15.73 17.09 0.85
CA LEU A 478 17.19 17.17 0.93
C LEU A 478 17.69 18.47 0.27
N PRO A 479 18.67 19.14 0.87
CA PRO A 479 19.48 20.12 0.17
C PRO A 479 20.34 19.41 -0.87
N THR A 480 21.07 20.15 -1.69
CA THR A 480 22.13 19.56 -2.52
C THR A 480 23.25 19.03 -1.63
N LEU A 481 23.52 17.72 -1.72
CA LEU A 481 24.58 17.02 -0.99
C LEU A 481 25.54 16.44 -2.04
N PRO A 482 26.62 17.15 -2.41
CA PRO A 482 27.41 16.85 -3.59
C PRO A 482 28.13 15.49 -3.54
N ASP A 483 28.41 15.00 -2.34
CA ASP A 483 29.08 13.71 -2.13
C ASP A 483 28.13 12.56 -1.80
N LEU A 484 26.80 12.79 -1.71
CA LEU A 484 25.84 11.75 -1.36
C LEU A 484 25.79 10.67 -2.44
N ARG A 485 26.06 9.42 -2.04
CA ARG A 485 26.10 8.22 -2.90
C ARG A 485 24.98 7.25 -2.59
N LEU A 486 24.53 7.20 -1.34
CA LEU A 486 23.55 6.25 -0.85
C LEU A 486 22.48 6.98 -0.02
N LEU A 487 21.21 6.75 -0.37
CA LEU A 487 20.06 7.19 0.39
C LEU A 487 19.07 6.04 0.57
N TYR A 488 18.90 5.60 1.81
CA TYR A 488 17.89 4.63 2.19
C TYR A 488 16.83 5.29 3.08
N ALA A 489 15.58 5.26 2.64
CA ALA A 489 14.44 5.75 3.41
C ALA A 489 13.22 4.83 3.26
N HIS A 490 13.45 3.52 3.09
CA HIS A 490 12.37 2.53 3.00
C HIS A 490 11.66 2.32 4.34
N SER A 491 10.48 1.76 4.29
CA SER A 491 9.66 1.48 5.49
C SER A 491 9.43 2.75 6.32
N ASN A 492 8.89 3.76 5.65
CA ASN A 492 8.43 5.02 6.23
C ASN A 492 6.97 5.28 5.79
N ARG A 493 6.48 6.50 5.97
CA ARG A 493 5.15 6.94 5.53
C ARG A 493 5.25 8.08 4.53
N LEU A 494 6.32 8.11 3.73
CA LEU A 494 6.62 9.20 2.80
C LEU A 494 5.53 9.31 1.73
N LYS A 495 4.86 10.46 1.69
CA LYS A 495 3.90 10.85 0.65
C LYS A 495 4.58 11.67 -0.45
N SER A 496 5.67 12.33 -0.11
CA SER A 496 6.47 13.11 -1.02
C SER A 496 7.95 13.08 -0.65
N VAL A 497 8.79 13.12 -1.68
CA VAL A 497 10.23 13.31 -1.53
C VAL A 497 10.67 14.45 -2.46
N SER A 498 11.52 15.34 -1.97
CA SER A 498 12.20 16.36 -2.75
C SER A 498 13.70 16.13 -2.59
N LEU A 499 14.29 15.45 -3.56
CA LEU A 499 15.69 15.00 -3.47
C LEU A 499 16.70 16.07 -3.89
N GLY A 500 16.26 17.11 -4.62
CA GLY A 500 17.15 18.12 -5.17
C GLY A 500 18.21 17.52 -6.12
N ALA A 501 19.27 18.24 -6.35
CA ALA A 501 20.39 17.77 -7.19
C ALA A 501 21.35 16.93 -6.34
N GLN A 502 21.42 15.62 -6.63
CA GLN A 502 22.36 14.69 -6.00
C GLN A 502 23.24 14.04 -7.08
N PRO A 503 24.28 14.73 -7.56
CA PRO A 503 25.02 14.32 -8.76
C PRO A 503 25.82 13.02 -8.62
N GLN A 504 26.11 12.61 -7.38
CA GLN A 504 26.87 11.38 -7.08
C GLN A 504 26.00 10.25 -6.52
N LEU A 505 24.67 10.44 -6.40
CA LEU A 505 23.79 9.43 -5.85
C LEU A 505 23.73 8.22 -6.79
N THR A 506 24.24 7.09 -6.31
CA THR A 506 24.27 5.83 -7.05
C THR A 506 23.21 4.84 -6.59
N GLU A 507 22.74 5.01 -5.37
CA GLU A 507 21.79 4.06 -4.77
C GLU A 507 20.69 4.81 -4.00
N LEU A 508 19.44 4.59 -4.41
CA LEU A 508 18.24 5.20 -3.82
C LEU A 508 17.21 4.12 -3.52
N VAL A 509 16.86 3.96 -2.24
CA VAL A 509 15.86 2.98 -1.79
C VAL A 509 14.76 3.68 -1.01
N LEU A 510 13.57 3.75 -1.61
CA LEU A 510 12.33 4.37 -1.09
C LEU A 510 11.18 3.36 -0.99
N MET A 511 11.49 2.05 -0.95
CA MET A 511 10.49 0.98 -0.91
C MET A 511 9.60 1.09 0.34
N THR A 512 8.38 0.56 0.23
CA THR A 512 7.43 0.51 1.36
C THR A 512 7.19 1.91 1.93
N ASN A 513 6.62 2.77 1.09
CA ASN A 513 6.19 4.13 1.41
C ASN A 513 4.83 4.43 0.76
N LEU A 514 4.41 5.68 0.74
CA LEU A 514 3.12 6.14 0.20
C LEU A 514 3.29 7.10 -0.98
N LEU A 515 4.40 6.96 -1.72
CA LEU A 515 4.74 7.84 -2.83
C LEU A 515 3.83 7.60 -4.04
N SER A 516 3.20 8.65 -4.55
CA SER A 516 2.47 8.60 -5.83
C SER A 516 3.34 8.99 -7.02
N LYS A 517 4.45 9.67 -6.77
CA LYS A 517 5.47 10.06 -7.76
C LYS A 517 6.81 10.32 -7.09
N VAL A 518 7.89 10.26 -7.87
CA VAL A 518 9.24 10.64 -7.46
C VAL A 518 9.93 11.36 -8.62
N ASP A 519 10.57 12.47 -8.33
CA ASP A 519 11.39 13.20 -9.33
C ASP A 519 12.84 12.71 -9.27
N LEU A 520 13.29 12.09 -10.34
CA LEU A 520 14.63 11.50 -10.49
C LEU A 520 15.49 12.28 -11.48
N SER A 521 15.00 13.41 -12.02
CA SER A 521 15.62 14.16 -13.10
C SER A 521 17.02 14.71 -12.76
N GLN A 522 17.29 14.92 -11.48
CA GLN A 522 18.56 15.47 -10.98
C GLN A 522 19.51 14.41 -10.40
N LEU A 523 19.31 13.12 -10.75
CA LEU A 523 20.05 11.97 -10.23
C LEU A 523 20.76 11.19 -11.37
N PRO A 524 21.70 11.79 -12.13
CA PRO A 524 22.23 11.18 -13.35
C PRO A 524 23.17 9.99 -13.09
N ALA A 525 23.73 9.86 -11.89
CA ALA A 525 24.65 8.78 -11.52
C ALA A 525 23.95 7.53 -10.96
N LEU A 526 22.60 7.54 -10.91
CA LEU A 526 21.83 6.49 -10.26
C LEU A 526 22.01 5.14 -10.97
N LYS A 527 22.42 4.13 -10.20
CA LYS A 527 22.63 2.74 -10.66
C LYS A 527 21.60 1.78 -10.10
N HIS A 528 21.18 1.98 -8.86
CA HIS A 528 20.22 1.14 -8.18
C HIS A 528 19.05 1.99 -7.67
N LEU A 529 17.85 1.69 -8.14
CA LEU A 529 16.62 2.35 -7.74
C LEU A 529 15.62 1.33 -7.18
N GLY A 530 15.26 1.46 -5.91
CA GLY A 530 14.21 0.70 -5.26
C GLY A 530 13.05 1.63 -4.86
N VAL A 531 11.92 1.52 -5.56
CA VAL A 531 10.67 2.25 -5.29
C VAL A 531 9.47 1.29 -5.16
N ALA A 532 9.73 0.02 -4.90
CA ALA A 532 8.69 -0.99 -4.72
C ALA A 532 7.75 -0.68 -3.56
N MET A 533 6.54 -1.27 -3.60
CA MET A 533 5.53 -1.10 -2.54
C MET A 533 5.23 0.38 -2.25
N ASN A 534 4.83 1.09 -3.30
CA ASN A 534 4.37 2.49 -3.27
C ASN A 534 3.05 2.63 -4.05
N GLN A 535 2.66 3.84 -4.38
CA GLN A 535 1.44 4.15 -5.15
C GLN A 535 1.77 4.87 -6.46
N ILE A 536 2.95 4.59 -7.03
CA ILE A 536 3.49 5.30 -8.19
C ILE A 536 2.70 4.91 -9.44
N THR A 537 2.20 5.92 -10.15
CA THR A 537 1.45 5.74 -11.40
C THR A 537 2.28 5.96 -12.65
N GLU A 538 3.32 6.78 -12.55
CA GLU A 538 4.27 7.11 -13.61
C GLU A 538 5.68 7.19 -13.04
N LEU A 539 6.66 6.73 -13.80
CA LEU A 539 8.08 6.76 -13.41
C LEU A 539 8.91 7.26 -14.59
N ASP A 540 9.36 8.52 -14.48
CA ASP A 540 10.26 9.12 -15.47
C ASP A 540 11.73 8.77 -15.16
N LEU A 541 12.33 7.98 -16.03
CA LEU A 541 13.71 7.51 -15.94
C LEU A 541 14.61 8.12 -17.03
N THR A 542 14.13 9.11 -17.77
CA THR A 542 14.81 9.68 -18.95
C THR A 542 16.25 10.12 -18.66
N HIS A 543 16.52 10.58 -17.44
CA HIS A 543 17.84 11.09 -17.03
C HIS A 543 18.72 10.04 -16.31
N ASN A 544 18.22 8.82 -16.08
CA ASN A 544 18.88 7.82 -15.25
C ASN A 544 19.51 6.69 -16.09
N VAL A 545 20.24 7.06 -17.14
CA VAL A 545 20.81 6.12 -18.14
C VAL A 545 21.84 5.14 -17.58
N ALA A 546 22.36 5.40 -16.38
CA ALA A 546 23.33 4.55 -15.69
C ALA A 546 22.70 3.41 -14.88
N LEU A 547 21.35 3.30 -14.85
CA LEU A 547 20.65 2.29 -14.07
C LEU A 547 21.06 0.86 -14.47
N GLN A 548 21.39 0.07 -13.45
CA GLN A 548 21.75 -1.34 -13.52
C GLN A 548 20.68 -2.22 -12.85
N ALA A 549 20.03 -1.74 -11.81
CA ALA A 549 18.93 -2.43 -11.14
C ALA A 549 17.76 -1.47 -10.88
N LEU A 550 16.57 -1.92 -11.24
CA LEU A 550 15.31 -1.20 -11.01
C LEU A 550 14.31 -2.14 -10.33
N ASP A 551 13.92 -1.77 -9.12
CA ASP A 551 12.79 -2.41 -8.43
C ASP A 551 11.64 -1.42 -8.26
N CYS A 552 10.60 -1.59 -9.08
CA CYS A 552 9.37 -0.81 -9.05
C CYS A 552 8.11 -1.70 -8.88
N GLN A 553 8.29 -2.93 -8.35
CA GLN A 553 7.18 -3.86 -8.13
C GLN A 553 6.17 -3.32 -7.13
N VAL A 554 4.94 -3.85 -7.18
CA VAL A 554 3.84 -3.46 -6.27
C VAL A 554 3.61 -1.95 -6.30
N ASN A 555 3.28 -1.44 -7.49
CA ASN A 555 2.92 -0.06 -7.77
C ASN A 555 1.68 0.00 -8.69
N MET A 556 1.39 1.15 -9.27
CA MET A 556 0.22 1.34 -10.15
C MET A 556 0.62 1.71 -11.58
N LEU A 557 1.84 1.34 -12.02
CA LEU A 557 2.39 1.67 -13.32
C LEU A 557 1.56 1.02 -14.44
N ARG A 558 1.20 1.80 -15.46
CA ARG A 558 0.52 1.30 -16.68
C ARG A 558 1.50 1.10 -17.83
N GLU A 559 2.58 1.83 -17.82
CA GLU A 559 3.66 1.77 -18.81
C GLU A 559 5.01 2.02 -18.12
N LEU A 560 6.08 1.63 -18.76
CA LEU A 560 7.44 1.81 -18.26
C LEU A 560 8.38 2.10 -19.43
N HIS A 561 8.88 3.33 -19.52
CA HIS A 561 9.73 3.78 -20.60
C HIS A 561 11.21 3.52 -20.27
N ILE A 562 11.74 2.37 -20.70
CA ILE A 562 13.06 1.86 -20.29
C ILE A 562 14.00 1.53 -21.45
N THR A 563 13.60 1.74 -22.71
CA THR A 563 14.41 1.33 -23.88
C THR A 563 15.83 1.94 -23.93
N HIS A 564 16.02 3.09 -23.29
CA HIS A 564 17.30 3.79 -23.19
C HIS A 564 18.21 3.29 -22.05
N LEU A 565 17.71 2.44 -21.14
CA LEU A 565 18.44 1.92 -19.97
C LEU A 565 19.30 0.70 -20.35
N THR A 566 20.21 0.85 -21.31
CA THR A 566 20.98 -0.25 -21.88
C THR A 566 21.95 -0.94 -20.92
N GLN A 567 22.19 -0.38 -19.73
CA GLN A 567 23.03 -0.96 -18.67
C GLN A 567 22.22 -1.82 -17.68
N LEU A 568 20.88 -1.90 -17.85
CA LEU A 568 20.00 -2.59 -16.90
C LEU A 568 20.27 -4.10 -16.93
N LYS A 569 20.52 -4.64 -15.74
CA LYS A 569 20.78 -6.07 -15.47
C LYS A 569 19.61 -6.73 -14.75
N GLU A 570 18.97 -5.99 -13.85
CA GLU A 570 17.87 -6.50 -13.05
C GLU A 570 16.67 -5.57 -13.17
N LEU A 571 15.52 -6.14 -13.53
CA LEU A 571 14.24 -5.43 -13.61
C LEU A 571 13.16 -6.18 -12.82
N HIS A 572 12.69 -5.56 -11.74
CA HIS A 572 11.57 -6.04 -10.93
C HIS A 572 10.41 -5.06 -11.10
N CYS A 573 9.43 -5.43 -11.92
CA CYS A 573 8.22 -4.63 -12.18
C CYS A 573 6.91 -5.41 -11.96
N SER A 574 6.97 -6.50 -11.21
CA SER A 574 5.81 -7.35 -10.89
C SER A 574 4.73 -6.56 -10.12
N LYS A 575 3.48 -7.05 -10.19
CA LYS A 575 2.33 -6.44 -9.48
C LYS A 575 2.15 -4.97 -9.81
N ASN A 576 1.99 -4.71 -11.11
CA ASN A 576 1.65 -3.43 -11.68
C ASN A 576 0.45 -3.57 -12.64
N LYS A 577 0.22 -2.61 -13.52
CA LYS A 577 -0.84 -2.63 -14.55
C LYS A 577 -0.27 -2.49 -15.94
N ILE A 578 0.97 -2.94 -16.15
CA ILE A 578 1.72 -2.77 -17.39
C ILE A 578 1.11 -3.63 -18.48
N THR A 579 0.79 -3.00 -19.62
CA THR A 579 0.22 -3.68 -20.77
C THR A 579 1.26 -3.99 -21.85
N THR A 580 2.35 -3.23 -21.89
CA THR A 580 3.48 -3.41 -22.81
C THR A 580 4.78 -3.15 -22.07
N LEU A 581 5.76 -4.01 -22.24
CA LEU A 581 7.07 -3.91 -21.59
C LEU A 581 8.19 -3.96 -22.65
N PRO A 582 8.80 -2.81 -23.00
CA PRO A 582 9.75 -2.72 -24.10
C PRO A 582 11.17 -3.09 -23.64
N VAL A 583 11.47 -4.37 -23.43
CA VAL A 583 12.76 -4.89 -22.94
C VAL A 583 13.68 -5.41 -24.04
N ALA A 584 13.23 -5.53 -25.28
CA ALA A 584 13.95 -6.21 -26.35
C ALA A 584 15.42 -5.76 -26.58
N ASP A 585 15.71 -4.48 -26.34
CA ASP A 585 17.05 -3.91 -26.54
C ASP A 585 17.90 -3.84 -25.27
N LEU A 586 17.37 -4.31 -24.11
CA LEU A 586 18.09 -4.36 -22.82
C LEU A 586 19.00 -5.61 -22.76
N THR A 587 19.96 -5.73 -23.65
CA THR A 587 20.74 -6.95 -23.87
C THR A 587 21.63 -7.38 -22.70
N GLN A 588 21.82 -6.49 -21.70
CA GLN A 588 22.54 -6.82 -20.46
C GLN A 588 21.64 -7.44 -19.38
N LEU A 589 20.32 -7.55 -19.64
CA LEU A 589 19.38 -8.01 -18.63
C LEU A 589 19.65 -9.49 -18.28
N GLU A 590 19.87 -9.72 -17.00
CA GLU A 590 20.15 -11.01 -16.37
C GLU A 590 18.90 -11.55 -15.65
N LYS A 591 18.11 -10.64 -15.02
CA LYS A 591 16.90 -11.00 -14.26
C LYS A 591 15.72 -10.14 -14.66
N LEU A 592 14.60 -10.77 -14.99
CA LEU A 592 13.35 -10.11 -15.37
C LEU A 592 12.17 -10.67 -14.58
N TYR A 593 11.62 -9.84 -13.65
CA TYR A 593 10.42 -10.16 -12.89
C TYR A 593 9.31 -9.20 -13.28
N CYS A 594 8.36 -9.66 -14.09
CA CYS A 594 7.24 -8.88 -14.61
C CYS A 594 5.88 -9.59 -14.38
N ALA A 595 5.82 -10.46 -13.37
CA ALA A 595 4.61 -11.17 -13.00
C ALA A 595 3.48 -10.24 -12.55
N ASP A 596 2.24 -10.73 -12.55
CA ASP A 596 1.06 -9.97 -12.10
C ASP A 596 0.92 -8.61 -12.82
N ASN A 597 0.91 -8.66 -14.16
CA ASN A 597 0.69 -7.52 -15.04
C ASN A 597 -0.40 -7.83 -16.08
N LYS A 598 -0.53 -7.05 -17.14
CA LYS A 598 -1.49 -7.25 -18.24
C LYS A 598 -0.79 -7.39 -19.60
N LEU A 599 0.37 -8.05 -19.60
CA LEU A 599 1.19 -8.21 -20.79
C LEU A 599 0.55 -9.22 -21.75
N LYS A 600 0.33 -8.83 -23.01
CA LYS A 600 -0.11 -9.73 -24.09
C LYS A 600 1.04 -10.26 -24.93
N THR A 601 2.13 -9.53 -24.93
CA THR A 601 3.37 -9.90 -25.63
C THR A 601 4.56 -9.51 -24.78
N LEU A 602 5.64 -10.28 -24.88
CA LEU A 602 6.92 -10.02 -24.22
C LEU A 602 8.04 -10.44 -25.17
N ASP A 603 8.72 -9.47 -25.75
CA ASP A 603 9.84 -9.73 -26.65
C ASP A 603 11.15 -9.81 -25.87
N ILE A 604 11.63 -11.03 -25.66
CA ILE A 604 12.91 -11.32 -25.02
C ILE A 604 13.95 -11.89 -26.01
N SER A 605 13.67 -11.84 -27.32
CA SER A 605 14.47 -12.53 -28.34
C SER A 605 15.97 -12.20 -28.29
N LYS A 606 16.34 -10.94 -27.96
CA LYS A 606 17.73 -10.48 -27.86
C LYS A 606 18.37 -10.64 -26.47
N LEU A 607 17.60 -11.02 -25.43
CA LEU A 607 18.05 -11.08 -24.03
C LEU A 607 18.77 -12.41 -23.74
N ASN A 608 19.94 -12.61 -24.30
CA ASN A 608 20.65 -13.90 -24.20
C ASN A 608 21.39 -14.11 -22.85
N ASN A 609 21.47 -13.05 -22.04
CA ASN A 609 22.08 -13.10 -20.70
C ASN A 609 21.07 -13.46 -19.59
N LEU A 610 19.76 -13.59 -19.92
CA LEU A 610 18.75 -13.93 -18.91
C LEU A 610 19.09 -15.26 -18.23
N THR A 611 19.17 -15.19 -16.91
CA THR A 611 19.28 -16.32 -15.99
C THR A 611 17.96 -16.64 -15.32
N GLU A 612 17.16 -15.63 -15.04
CA GLU A 612 15.88 -15.78 -14.34
C GLU A 612 14.80 -14.95 -15.03
N ILE A 613 13.64 -15.56 -15.27
CA ILE A 613 12.46 -14.87 -15.76
C ILE A 613 11.22 -15.29 -14.98
N ASN A 614 10.47 -14.30 -14.47
CA ASN A 614 9.13 -14.52 -13.95
C ASN A 614 8.14 -13.60 -14.69
N CYS A 615 7.37 -14.18 -15.60
CA CYS A 615 6.30 -13.53 -16.35
C CYS A 615 4.91 -14.13 -16.03
N SER A 616 4.76 -14.76 -14.88
CA SER A 616 3.51 -15.38 -14.44
C SER A 616 2.37 -14.36 -14.28
N ASN A 617 1.11 -14.84 -14.28
CA ASN A 617 -0.07 -14.00 -14.12
C ASN A 617 -0.09 -12.82 -15.12
N ASN A 618 -0.05 -13.15 -16.42
CA ASN A 618 -0.18 -12.22 -17.53
C ASN A 618 -1.15 -12.77 -18.59
N GLU A 619 -1.23 -12.11 -19.75
CA GLU A 619 -2.07 -12.54 -20.88
C GLU A 619 -1.22 -13.03 -22.06
N LEU A 620 -0.02 -13.56 -21.80
CA LEU A 620 0.95 -13.99 -22.82
C LEU A 620 0.46 -15.24 -23.53
N SER A 621 0.46 -15.22 -24.86
CA SER A 621 0.16 -16.41 -25.69
C SER A 621 1.39 -17.07 -26.29
N THR A 622 2.54 -16.37 -26.33
CA THR A 622 3.82 -16.85 -26.85
C THR A 622 4.96 -16.29 -26.03
N LEU A 623 6.04 -17.06 -25.90
CA LEU A 623 7.32 -16.64 -25.32
C LEU A 623 8.46 -17.33 -26.12
N ASP A 624 9.32 -16.52 -26.73
CA ASP A 624 10.47 -17.04 -27.51
C ASP A 624 11.68 -17.29 -26.60
N LEU A 625 11.93 -18.57 -26.33
CA LEU A 625 13.06 -19.00 -25.48
C LEU A 625 14.30 -19.45 -26.32
N LYS A 626 14.27 -19.22 -27.63
CA LYS A 626 15.42 -19.54 -28.49
C LYS A 626 16.65 -18.75 -28.06
N GLY A 627 17.78 -19.41 -27.98
CA GLY A 627 19.06 -18.83 -27.56
C GLY A 627 19.23 -18.55 -26.07
N LYS A 628 18.27 -18.90 -25.20
CA LYS A 628 18.29 -18.64 -23.75
C LYS A 628 19.12 -19.71 -23.01
N LYS A 629 20.38 -19.81 -23.38
CA LYS A 629 21.28 -20.86 -22.87
C LYS A 629 21.72 -20.67 -21.42
N ALA A 630 21.61 -19.46 -20.90
CA ALA A 630 21.96 -19.11 -19.52
C ALA A 630 20.75 -19.19 -18.56
N LEU A 631 19.54 -19.43 -19.08
CA LEU A 631 18.31 -19.40 -18.28
C LEU A 631 18.24 -20.62 -17.36
N THR A 632 18.21 -20.37 -16.04
CA THR A 632 18.14 -21.36 -14.96
C THR A 632 16.73 -21.47 -14.37
N GLU A 633 15.98 -20.36 -14.33
CA GLU A 633 14.66 -20.33 -13.72
C GLU A 633 13.62 -19.72 -14.66
N LEU A 634 12.54 -20.47 -14.90
CA LEU A 634 11.40 -20.04 -15.71
C LEU A 634 10.10 -20.15 -14.90
N TYR A 635 9.51 -19.01 -14.56
CA TYR A 635 8.16 -18.90 -13.99
C TYR A 635 7.25 -18.21 -15.00
N ALA A 636 6.28 -18.95 -15.55
CA ALA A 636 5.37 -18.48 -16.59
C ALA A 636 3.96 -19.08 -16.42
N PHE A 637 3.59 -19.40 -15.18
CA PHE A 637 2.26 -19.93 -14.84
C PHE A 637 1.17 -18.83 -14.97
N THR A 638 -0.08 -19.27 -15.12
CA THR A 638 -1.25 -18.41 -15.33
C THR A 638 -1.04 -17.43 -16.50
N ASN A 639 -0.99 -18.01 -17.70
CA ASN A 639 -0.90 -17.31 -18.98
C ASN A 639 -1.78 -18.02 -20.03
N GLN A 640 -1.58 -17.75 -21.32
CA GLN A 640 -2.39 -18.30 -22.41
C GLN A 640 -1.54 -19.13 -23.39
N PHE A 641 -0.45 -19.74 -22.93
CA PHE A 641 0.43 -20.53 -23.78
C PHE A 641 -0.25 -21.80 -24.26
N THR A 642 -0.35 -21.96 -25.59
CA THR A 642 -0.80 -23.22 -26.20
C THR A 642 0.36 -24.15 -26.57
N GLN A 643 1.56 -23.61 -26.69
CA GLN A 643 2.83 -24.30 -26.92
C GLN A 643 3.98 -23.49 -26.35
N LEU A 644 5.04 -24.15 -25.93
CA LEU A 644 6.27 -23.55 -25.42
C LEU A 644 7.47 -24.44 -25.82
N ASP A 645 8.43 -23.87 -26.55
CA ASP A 645 9.65 -24.57 -26.96
C ASP A 645 10.79 -24.27 -25.99
N LEU A 646 11.19 -25.28 -25.21
CA LEU A 646 12.26 -25.25 -24.22
C LEU A 646 13.54 -25.92 -24.72
N SER A 647 13.60 -26.32 -25.98
CA SER A 647 14.66 -27.18 -26.51
C SER A 647 16.06 -26.58 -26.45
N GLU A 648 16.21 -25.27 -26.49
CA GLU A 648 17.49 -24.56 -26.39
C GLU A 648 17.86 -24.09 -24.96
N ALA A 649 16.95 -24.09 -24.04
CA ALA A 649 17.16 -23.60 -22.65
C ALA A 649 17.70 -24.73 -21.74
N LYS A 650 18.84 -25.27 -22.06
CA LYS A 650 19.42 -26.47 -21.42
C LYS A 650 19.96 -26.27 -20.02
N ALA A 651 20.12 -25.01 -19.57
CA ALA A 651 20.57 -24.70 -18.22
C ALA A 651 19.41 -24.64 -17.21
N LEU A 652 18.15 -24.79 -17.64
CA LEU A 652 17.00 -24.72 -16.74
C LEU A 652 17.10 -25.76 -15.62
N GLU A 653 17.00 -25.26 -14.41
CA GLU A 653 16.93 -26.00 -13.14
C GLU A 653 15.45 -26.07 -12.66
N THR A 654 14.72 -24.98 -12.81
CA THR A 654 13.30 -24.89 -12.40
C THR A 654 12.41 -24.39 -13.53
N ILE A 655 11.33 -25.13 -13.78
CA ILE A 655 10.28 -24.77 -14.75
C ILE A 655 8.93 -24.76 -14.03
N SER A 656 8.25 -23.62 -14.02
CA SER A 656 6.87 -23.45 -13.52
C SER A 656 6.00 -22.81 -14.59
N ILE A 657 5.14 -23.63 -15.23
CA ILE A 657 4.29 -23.26 -16.39
C ILE A 657 2.84 -23.74 -16.23
N GLY A 658 2.38 -23.91 -14.98
CA GLY A 658 1.01 -24.29 -14.67
C GLY A 658 -0.01 -23.24 -15.09
N ASP A 659 -1.29 -23.63 -15.09
CA ASP A 659 -2.42 -22.75 -15.45
C ASP A 659 -2.20 -22.05 -16.80
N ASN A 660 -2.07 -22.90 -17.85
CA ASN A 660 -1.93 -22.50 -19.24
C ASN A 660 -2.79 -23.40 -20.13
N GLN A 661 -2.57 -23.39 -21.45
CA GLN A 661 -3.34 -24.17 -22.41
C GLN A 661 -2.44 -25.15 -23.21
N LEU A 662 -1.31 -25.56 -22.62
CA LEU A 662 -0.35 -26.45 -23.26
C LEU A 662 -0.98 -27.82 -23.55
N SER A 663 -0.90 -28.29 -24.78
CA SER A 663 -1.43 -29.59 -25.17
C SER A 663 -0.37 -30.70 -25.16
N GLN A 664 0.90 -30.35 -25.26
CA GLN A 664 2.07 -31.24 -25.20
C GLN A 664 3.28 -30.53 -24.61
N LEU A 665 4.16 -31.31 -23.98
CA LEU A 665 5.44 -30.81 -23.43
C LEU A 665 6.50 -31.89 -23.62
N ALA A 666 7.65 -31.51 -24.17
CA ALA A 666 8.82 -32.39 -24.31
C ALA A 666 10.07 -31.75 -23.69
N LEU A 667 10.61 -32.36 -22.68
CA LEU A 667 11.87 -32.01 -22.03
C LEU A 667 12.85 -33.13 -22.26
N VAL A 668 13.80 -32.91 -23.17
CA VAL A 668 14.79 -33.90 -23.60
C VAL A 668 16.18 -33.32 -23.42
N ASP A 669 17.08 -34.07 -22.84
CA ASP A 669 18.48 -33.70 -22.60
C ASP A 669 18.57 -32.39 -21.76
N MET A 670 17.78 -32.36 -20.65
CA MET A 670 17.76 -31.26 -19.70
C MET A 670 18.62 -31.61 -18.48
N GLY A 671 19.95 -31.52 -18.68
CA GLY A 671 20.92 -32.02 -17.71
C GLY A 671 20.94 -31.35 -16.35
N GLN A 672 20.41 -30.14 -16.22
CA GLN A 672 20.38 -29.39 -14.98
C GLN A 672 18.99 -29.38 -14.33
N LEU A 673 17.93 -29.79 -15.03
CA LEU A 673 16.57 -29.70 -14.55
C LEU A 673 16.34 -30.49 -13.26
N GLU A 674 15.92 -29.80 -12.22
CA GLU A 674 15.63 -30.36 -10.91
C GLU A 674 14.12 -30.46 -10.65
N SER A 675 13.34 -29.49 -11.15
CA SER A 675 11.89 -29.38 -10.87
C SER A 675 11.09 -28.94 -12.09
N LEU A 676 9.98 -29.66 -12.34
CA LEU A 676 8.94 -29.29 -13.31
C LEU A 676 7.59 -29.17 -12.65
N SER A 677 6.96 -28.00 -12.78
CA SER A 677 5.58 -27.73 -12.38
C SER A 677 4.74 -27.22 -13.57
N ALA A 678 3.80 -28.07 -14.05
CA ALA A 678 2.90 -27.75 -15.16
C ALA A 678 1.46 -28.22 -14.92
N PRO A 679 0.88 -28.03 -13.71
CA PRO A 679 -0.51 -28.39 -13.44
C PRO A 679 -1.47 -27.47 -14.18
N PHE A 680 -2.75 -27.82 -14.23
CA PHE A 680 -3.82 -27.02 -14.86
C PHE A 680 -3.49 -26.63 -16.30
N ASN A 681 -3.11 -27.62 -17.10
CA ASN A 681 -2.93 -27.48 -18.55
C ASN A 681 -3.86 -28.45 -19.29
N THR A 682 -3.71 -28.57 -20.61
CA THR A 682 -4.44 -29.55 -21.41
C THR A 682 -3.53 -30.64 -21.95
N LEU A 683 -2.40 -30.92 -21.25
CA LEU A 683 -1.39 -31.86 -21.68
C LEU A 683 -2.00 -33.24 -21.93
N SER A 684 -1.91 -33.71 -23.16
CA SER A 684 -2.20 -35.09 -23.55
C SER A 684 -0.94 -35.91 -23.80
N GLN A 685 0.21 -35.22 -23.94
CA GLN A 685 1.54 -35.83 -24.15
C GLN A 685 2.57 -35.11 -23.26
N LEU A 686 3.36 -35.89 -22.53
CA LEU A 686 4.50 -35.43 -21.75
C LEU A 686 5.68 -36.38 -22.02
N THR A 687 6.81 -35.82 -22.43
CA THR A 687 8.08 -36.53 -22.61
C THR A 687 9.14 -35.94 -21.68
N LEU A 688 9.76 -36.80 -20.85
CA LEU A 688 10.84 -36.47 -19.93
C LEU A 688 11.96 -37.48 -20.19
N THR A 689 12.98 -37.10 -20.93
CA THR A 689 14.05 -38.00 -21.34
C THR A 689 15.42 -37.36 -21.13
N ASP A 690 16.36 -38.10 -20.57
CA ASP A 690 17.72 -37.65 -20.30
C ASP A 690 17.73 -36.39 -19.39
N CYS A 691 16.98 -36.45 -18.27
CA CYS A 691 16.93 -35.43 -17.23
C CYS A 691 17.49 -35.97 -15.91
N PRO A 692 18.84 -36.14 -15.80
CA PRO A 692 19.47 -36.88 -14.72
C PRO A 692 19.34 -36.25 -13.33
N ASN A 693 19.06 -34.95 -13.25
CA ASN A 693 18.90 -34.21 -12.00
C ASN A 693 17.44 -34.05 -11.58
N LEU A 694 16.47 -34.37 -12.45
CA LEU A 694 15.05 -34.15 -12.20
C LEU A 694 14.57 -34.95 -10.99
N GLY A 695 14.20 -34.23 -9.93
CA GLY A 695 13.75 -34.79 -8.65
C GLY A 695 12.24 -34.73 -8.47
N ALA A 696 11.58 -33.69 -8.99
CA ALA A 696 10.17 -33.48 -8.80
C ALA A 696 9.44 -33.11 -10.10
N VAL A 697 8.30 -33.74 -10.32
CA VAL A 697 7.39 -33.47 -11.45
C VAL A 697 5.96 -33.31 -10.93
N SER A 698 5.37 -32.15 -11.14
CA SER A 698 3.98 -31.87 -10.82
C SER A 698 3.22 -31.50 -12.09
N VAL A 699 2.36 -32.43 -12.57
CA VAL A 699 1.53 -32.30 -13.78
C VAL A 699 0.09 -32.72 -13.51
N PHE A 700 -0.37 -32.54 -12.27
CA PHE A 700 -1.75 -32.82 -11.92
C PHE A 700 -2.73 -31.91 -12.70
N ALA A 701 -4.00 -32.25 -12.74
CA ALA A 701 -5.03 -31.54 -13.45
C ALA A 701 -4.66 -31.27 -14.93
N ASN A 702 -4.48 -32.37 -15.68
CA ASN A 702 -4.17 -32.38 -17.10
C ASN A 702 -5.03 -33.44 -17.83
N ARG A 703 -4.63 -33.86 -19.02
CA ARG A 703 -5.33 -34.88 -19.84
C ARG A 703 -4.43 -36.04 -20.20
N LEU A 704 -3.38 -36.31 -19.41
CA LEU A 704 -2.40 -37.35 -19.68
C LEU A 704 -3.00 -38.74 -19.48
N ALA A 705 -2.86 -39.59 -20.48
CA ALA A 705 -3.15 -41.03 -20.40
C ALA A 705 -1.87 -41.84 -20.16
N SER A 706 -0.68 -41.28 -20.46
CA SER A 706 0.63 -41.84 -20.24
C SER A 706 1.68 -40.72 -20.17
N ILE A 707 2.86 -41.06 -19.67
CA ILE A 707 4.06 -40.21 -19.67
C ILE A 707 5.19 -41.02 -20.32
N SER A 708 5.90 -40.38 -21.26
CA SER A 708 7.16 -40.94 -21.77
C SER A 708 8.30 -40.49 -20.84
N LEU A 709 8.79 -41.40 -20.01
CA LEU A 709 9.84 -41.15 -19.01
C LEU A 709 11.03 -42.06 -19.27
N ALA A 710 12.25 -41.48 -19.40
CA ALA A 710 13.48 -42.24 -19.55
C ALA A 710 14.70 -41.51 -18.98
N ASN A 711 15.62 -42.21 -18.36
CA ASN A 711 16.88 -41.65 -17.83
C ASN A 711 16.70 -40.48 -16.86
N CYS A 712 15.76 -40.60 -15.90
CA CYS A 712 15.54 -39.64 -14.82
C CYS A 712 15.78 -40.29 -13.44
N PRO A 713 17.02 -40.64 -13.10
CA PRO A 713 17.36 -41.51 -11.95
C PRO A 713 17.11 -40.84 -10.58
N LYS A 714 17.05 -39.50 -10.50
CA LYS A 714 16.82 -38.78 -9.26
C LYS A 714 15.35 -38.48 -8.98
N LEU A 715 14.43 -38.88 -9.86
CA LEU A 715 13.01 -38.59 -9.68
C LEU A 715 12.49 -39.28 -8.43
N THR A 716 11.93 -38.48 -7.51
CA THR A 716 11.38 -38.92 -6.22
C THR A 716 9.94 -38.49 -6.01
N ILE A 717 9.46 -37.43 -6.71
CA ILE A 717 8.10 -36.90 -6.58
C ILE A 717 7.47 -36.85 -7.97
N LEU A 718 6.29 -37.47 -8.08
CA LEU A 718 5.50 -37.48 -9.32
C LEU A 718 4.01 -37.21 -8.98
N GLU A 719 3.50 -35.98 -9.23
CA GLU A 719 2.11 -35.64 -9.03
C GLU A 719 1.37 -35.66 -10.36
N ILE A 720 0.51 -36.66 -10.53
CA ILE A 720 -0.24 -36.95 -11.76
C ILE A 720 -1.74 -37.17 -11.52
N ASN A 721 -2.24 -36.84 -10.35
CA ASN A 721 -3.66 -36.91 -10.04
C ASN A 721 -4.48 -36.01 -10.99
N ASN A 722 -5.78 -36.25 -11.10
CA ASN A 722 -6.70 -35.50 -11.98
C ASN A 722 -6.20 -35.50 -13.46
N ASN A 723 -5.84 -36.68 -13.94
CA ASN A 723 -5.46 -36.93 -15.31
C ASN A 723 -6.37 -38.03 -15.94
N ARG A 724 -5.91 -38.81 -16.91
CA ARG A 724 -6.69 -39.84 -17.63
C ARG A 724 -5.97 -41.17 -17.76
N PHE A 725 -5.17 -41.57 -16.75
CA PHE A 725 -4.49 -42.86 -16.75
C PHE A 725 -5.50 -43.98 -16.50
N THR A 726 -5.90 -44.70 -17.56
CA THR A 726 -6.78 -45.85 -17.48
C THR A 726 -5.99 -47.14 -17.27
N ASP A 727 -4.72 -47.19 -17.74
CA ASP A 727 -3.76 -48.24 -17.45
C ASP A 727 -2.40 -47.64 -17.06
N PRO A 728 -2.17 -47.38 -15.76
CA PRO A 728 -0.92 -46.78 -15.28
C PRO A 728 0.26 -47.79 -15.15
N LEU A 729 0.05 -49.09 -15.37
CA LEU A 729 1.07 -50.10 -15.16
C LEU A 729 2.35 -49.89 -16.02
N PRO A 730 2.27 -49.50 -17.30
CA PRO A 730 3.45 -49.25 -18.13
C PRO A 730 4.34 -48.10 -17.59
N LEU A 731 3.78 -47.12 -16.85
CA LEU A 731 4.55 -46.05 -16.24
C LEU A 731 5.62 -46.60 -15.29
N VAL A 732 5.29 -47.64 -14.52
CA VAL A 732 6.22 -48.23 -13.53
C VAL A 732 7.51 -48.71 -14.15
N GLU A 733 7.48 -49.24 -15.38
CA GLU A 733 8.67 -49.73 -16.05
C GLU A 733 9.74 -48.64 -16.23
N SER A 734 9.29 -47.42 -16.47
CA SER A 734 10.15 -46.24 -16.72
C SER A 734 10.61 -45.51 -15.46
N LEU A 735 9.96 -45.76 -14.31
CA LEU A 735 10.32 -45.11 -13.04
C LEU A 735 11.70 -45.62 -12.53
N PRO A 736 12.51 -44.74 -11.88
CA PRO A 736 13.71 -45.21 -11.19
C PRO A 736 13.34 -46.11 -10.02
N THR A 737 14.34 -46.90 -9.56
CA THR A 737 14.17 -47.78 -8.38
C THR A 737 14.71 -47.09 -7.15
N HIS A 738 13.93 -47.03 -6.10
CA HIS A 738 14.32 -46.54 -4.78
C HIS A 738 14.64 -47.72 -3.85
N PRO A 739 15.58 -47.54 -2.89
CA PRO A 739 16.06 -48.66 -2.09
C PRO A 739 15.01 -49.21 -1.11
N ASP A 740 14.09 -48.41 -0.65
CA ASP A 740 13.06 -48.81 0.31
C ASP A 740 11.79 -47.94 0.18
N LEU A 741 10.75 -48.28 0.94
CA LEU A 741 9.48 -47.54 1.01
C LEU A 741 9.40 -46.63 2.23
N GLN A 742 10.51 -46.33 2.92
CA GLN A 742 10.55 -45.59 4.13
C GLN A 742 11.31 -44.27 3.94
N ASP A 743 12.59 -44.24 4.26
CA ASP A 743 13.37 -42.99 4.29
C ASP A 743 13.78 -42.48 2.91
N ASN A 744 13.81 -43.33 1.90
CA ASN A 744 14.22 -43.02 0.53
C ASN A 744 13.19 -43.41 -0.53
N ALA A 745 11.92 -43.45 -0.15
CA ALA A 745 10.82 -43.79 -1.06
C ALA A 745 10.59 -42.69 -2.10
N GLY A 746 10.22 -43.09 -3.31
CA GLY A 746 9.57 -42.21 -4.26
C GLY A 746 8.06 -42.07 -3.96
N TYR A 747 7.46 -40.96 -4.31
CA TYR A 747 6.04 -40.69 -4.08
C TYR A 747 5.31 -40.40 -5.40
N ILE A 748 4.18 -41.06 -5.62
CA ILE A 748 3.29 -40.80 -6.75
C ILE A 748 1.95 -40.35 -6.18
N VAL A 749 1.60 -39.08 -6.31
CA VAL A 749 0.23 -38.61 -6.06
C VAL A 749 -0.61 -38.94 -7.29
N PHE A 750 -1.34 -40.07 -7.20
CA PHE A 750 -2.04 -40.67 -8.34
C PHE A 750 -3.54 -40.31 -8.36
N LEU A 751 -4.17 -40.24 -7.21
CA LEU A 751 -5.56 -39.85 -7.05
C LEU A 751 -5.63 -38.64 -6.09
N ASN A 752 -6.67 -37.84 -6.26
CA ASN A 752 -7.01 -36.78 -5.31
C ASN A 752 -8.55 -36.62 -5.26
N SER A 753 -9.08 -36.50 -4.06
CA SER A 753 -10.52 -36.26 -3.83
C SER A 753 -10.94 -34.80 -4.09
N ASN A 754 -10.00 -33.89 -4.31
CA ASN A 754 -10.32 -32.50 -4.63
C ASN A 754 -10.90 -32.40 -6.04
N GLU A 755 -12.08 -31.78 -6.14
CA GLU A 755 -12.67 -31.47 -7.44
C GLU A 755 -12.03 -30.18 -8.00
N TYR A 756 -11.27 -30.28 -9.06
CA TYR A 756 -10.67 -29.15 -9.79
C TYR A 756 -11.51 -28.80 -11.03
N GLY A 757 -12.79 -28.45 -10.85
CA GLY A 757 -13.65 -27.95 -11.91
C GLY A 757 -13.56 -28.74 -13.23
N ASP A 758 -12.90 -28.18 -14.25
CA ASP A 758 -12.76 -28.77 -15.58
C ASP A 758 -11.80 -29.98 -15.65
N PHE A 759 -11.12 -30.32 -14.54
CA PHE A 759 -10.16 -31.42 -14.43
C PHE A 759 -10.60 -32.47 -13.39
N PRO A 760 -11.69 -33.21 -13.64
CA PRO A 760 -12.12 -34.27 -12.74
C PRO A 760 -11.07 -35.38 -12.65
N GLU A 761 -11.06 -36.11 -11.54
CA GLU A 761 -10.21 -37.31 -11.44
C GLU A 761 -10.64 -38.35 -12.45
N GLY A 762 -9.76 -38.61 -13.39
CA GLY A 762 -9.95 -39.60 -14.47
C GLY A 762 -8.98 -40.78 -14.41
N ASN A 763 -8.08 -40.80 -13.42
CA ASN A 763 -7.15 -41.90 -13.23
C ASN A 763 -7.89 -43.10 -12.62
N VAL A 764 -7.59 -44.27 -13.12
CA VAL A 764 -8.18 -45.55 -12.67
C VAL A 764 -7.24 -46.26 -11.75
N LYS A 765 -7.68 -46.49 -10.51
CA LYS A 765 -6.91 -47.28 -9.53
C LYS A 765 -6.67 -48.71 -10.05
N SER A 766 -5.45 -49.18 -9.96
CA SER A 766 -5.08 -50.54 -10.30
C SER A 766 -4.17 -51.14 -9.21
N ASP A 767 -4.60 -52.27 -8.61
CA ASP A 767 -3.80 -52.96 -7.58
C ASP A 767 -2.49 -53.49 -8.16
N ALA A 768 -2.47 -53.86 -9.45
CA ALA A 768 -1.27 -54.26 -10.16
C ALA A 768 -0.25 -53.10 -10.25
N PHE A 769 -0.73 -51.88 -10.54
CA PHE A 769 0.11 -50.68 -10.57
C PHE A 769 0.68 -50.37 -9.18
N ILE A 770 -0.13 -50.37 -8.15
CA ILE A 770 0.32 -50.07 -6.77
C ILE A 770 1.38 -51.10 -6.33
N THR A 771 1.10 -52.41 -6.56
CA THR A 771 2.00 -53.48 -6.21
C THR A 771 3.35 -53.37 -6.96
N ALA A 772 3.32 -53.04 -8.24
CA ALA A 772 4.52 -52.88 -9.07
C ALA A 772 5.32 -51.64 -8.66
N ALA A 773 4.64 -50.50 -8.36
CA ALA A 773 5.25 -49.26 -7.90
C ALA A 773 5.94 -49.46 -6.55
N ASN A 774 5.26 -50.09 -5.59
CA ASN A 774 5.82 -50.42 -4.27
C ASN A 774 7.07 -51.33 -4.39
N LYS A 775 7.06 -52.26 -5.30
CA LYS A 775 8.22 -53.11 -5.55
C LYS A 775 9.45 -52.34 -6.05
N LYS A 776 9.25 -51.22 -6.69
CA LYS A 776 10.31 -50.28 -7.12
C LYS A 776 10.63 -49.19 -6.08
N GLY A 777 10.06 -49.24 -4.87
CA GLY A 777 10.30 -48.26 -3.84
C GLY A 777 9.45 -46.97 -3.98
N TRP A 778 8.30 -47.05 -4.68
CA TRP A 778 7.38 -45.92 -4.86
C TRP A 778 6.12 -46.12 -4.05
N VAL A 779 5.75 -45.12 -3.24
CA VAL A 779 4.48 -45.05 -2.51
C VAL A 779 3.46 -44.35 -3.37
N VAL A 780 2.33 -45.01 -3.67
CA VAL A 780 1.23 -44.44 -4.45
C VAL A 780 0.19 -43.82 -3.50
N LEU A 781 -0.14 -42.56 -3.71
CA LEU A 781 -1.00 -41.77 -2.81
C LEU A 781 -2.34 -41.41 -3.46
N ASN A 782 -3.37 -41.30 -2.60
CA ASN A 782 -4.61 -40.55 -2.84
C ASN A 782 -4.55 -39.28 -1.98
N GLY A 783 -4.25 -38.14 -2.61
CA GLY A 783 -3.84 -36.94 -1.86
C GLY A 783 -2.60 -37.27 -1.00
N GLU A 784 -2.73 -37.18 0.30
CA GLU A 784 -1.65 -37.50 1.26
C GLU A 784 -1.71 -38.93 1.80
N THR A 785 -2.74 -39.71 1.41
CA THR A 785 -2.98 -41.05 1.98
C THR A 785 -2.42 -42.14 1.07
N PRO A 786 -1.56 -43.06 1.57
CA PRO A 786 -1.10 -44.19 0.80
C PRO A 786 -2.24 -45.10 0.31
N LEU A 787 -2.25 -45.41 -0.97
CA LEU A 787 -3.16 -46.40 -1.55
C LEU A 787 -2.63 -47.80 -1.24
N THR A 788 -3.48 -48.61 -0.56
CA THR A 788 -3.18 -49.99 -0.27
C THR A 788 -3.90 -50.92 -1.23
N THR A 789 -3.21 -52.02 -1.61
CA THR A 789 -3.90 -53.18 -2.23
C THR A 789 -4.75 -53.89 -1.19
N HIS A 790 -5.94 -54.37 -1.56
CA HIS A 790 -6.82 -55.09 -0.66
C HIS A 790 -6.12 -56.37 -0.10
N ILE A 791 -5.38 -56.23 0.99
CA ILE A 791 -5.04 -57.34 1.90
C ILE A 791 -5.50 -56.93 3.28
N SER A 792 -6.46 -57.68 3.79
CA SER A 792 -7.06 -57.71 5.13
C SER A 792 -6.53 -56.72 6.16
N GLU A 793 -7.50 -56.00 6.75
CA GLU A 793 -7.37 -55.13 7.91
C GLU A 793 -6.35 -55.65 8.93
N VAL A 794 -5.21 -54.95 8.98
CA VAL A 794 -4.49 -54.76 10.22
C VAL A 794 -4.73 -53.30 10.61
N THR A 795 -5.58 -53.08 11.53
CA THR A 795 -5.77 -51.75 12.15
C THR A 795 -4.43 -51.28 12.68
N PRO A 796 -3.86 -50.17 12.18
CA PRO A 796 -2.68 -49.59 12.82
C PRO A 796 -3.16 -49.07 14.20
N ALA A 797 -2.39 -49.34 15.23
CA ALA A 797 -2.60 -48.72 16.53
C ALA A 797 -2.51 -47.21 16.30
N ALA A 798 -3.57 -46.46 16.67
CA ALA A 798 -3.66 -45.02 16.49
C ALA A 798 -2.44 -44.35 17.10
N MET A 799 -1.63 -43.68 16.27
CA MET A 799 -0.40 -42.95 16.69
C MET A 799 -0.69 -41.63 17.41
N GLY A 800 -1.96 -41.41 17.84
CA GLY A 800 -2.37 -40.21 18.55
C GLY A 800 -3.06 -39.19 17.63
N GLN A 801 -3.47 -38.11 18.22
CA GLN A 801 -4.09 -36.96 17.57
C GLN A 801 -3.30 -35.68 17.93
N ILE A 802 -3.27 -34.74 17.02
CA ILE A 802 -2.71 -33.40 17.30
C ILE A 802 -3.90 -32.46 17.52
N ILE A 803 -3.95 -31.83 18.69
CA ILE A 803 -4.99 -30.87 19.06
C ILE A 803 -4.35 -29.50 19.29
N SER A 804 -5.02 -28.42 18.93
CA SER A 804 -4.60 -27.08 19.30
C SER A 804 -4.82 -26.84 20.79
N THR A 805 -3.87 -26.17 21.43
CA THR A 805 -3.99 -25.73 22.82
C THR A 805 -4.67 -24.36 22.90
N ASP A 806 -4.92 -23.87 24.13
CA ASP A 806 -5.43 -22.51 24.35
C ASP A 806 -4.43 -21.39 24.02
N HIS A 807 -3.20 -21.75 23.64
CA HIS A 807 -2.16 -20.82 23.22
C HIS A 807 -2.00 -20.89 21.69
N GLU A 808 -2.23 -19.80 21.01
CA GLU A 808 -2.09 -19.69 19.55
C GLU A 808 -0.69 -20.13 19.08
N GLY A 809 -0.64 -21.07 18.14
CA GLY A 809 0.60 -21.65 17.63
C GLY A 809 1.19 -22.81 18.44
N CYS A 810 0.52 -23.24 19.52
CA CYS A 810 0.90 -24.42 20.30
C CYS A 810 -0.08 -25.57 20.06
N TYR A 811 0.46 -26.79 19.91
CA TYR A 811 -0.30 -28.01 19.65
C TYR A 811 0.18 -29.13 20.58
N GLU A 812 -0.72 -29.98 21.03
CA GLU A 812 -0.43 -31.12 21.88
C GLU A 812 -0.72 -32.44 21.16
N ILE A 813 0.20 -33.41 21.31
CA ILE A 813 0.02 -34.78 20.80
C ILE A 813 -0.65 -35.59 21.89
N VAL A 814 -1.91 -35.99 21.65
CA VAL A 814 -2.72 -36.75 22.63
C VAL A 814 -2.96 -38.18 22.15
N GLY A 815 -3.01 -39.10 23.10
CA GLY A 815 -3.35 -40.52 22.85
C GLY A 815 -2.19 -41.40 22.37
N ALA A 816 -0.99 -40.86 22.19
CA ALA A 816 0.23 -41.62 21.89
C ALA A 816 1.48 -40.91 22.40
N ASN A 817 2.56 -41.66 22.55
CA ASN A 817 3.89 -41.17 22.86
C ASN A 817 4.82 -41.52 21.70
N PRO A 818 4.95 -40.68 20.67
CA PRO A 818 5.79 -40.95 19.51
C PRO A 818 7.30 -41.02 19.90
N ALA A 819 8.06 -41.87 19.23
CA ALA A 819 9.50 -41.91 19.43
C ALA A 819 10.20 -40.62 18.95
N LEU A 820 9.60 -39.97 17.94
CA LEU A 820 10.07 -38.75 17.33
C LEU A 820 8.91 -38.01 16.66
N TRP A 821 8.88 -36.70 16.78
CA TRP A 821 8.06 -35.88 15.88
C TRP A 821 8.90 -34.83 15.17
N GLN A 822 8.47 -34.44 13.99
CA GLN A 822 9.13 -33.48 13.11
C GLN A 822 8.09 -32.54 12.50
N VAL A 823 8.41 -31.25 12.36
CA VAL A 823 7.53 -30.25 11.75
C VAL A 823 8.25 -29.60 10.58
N TYR A 824 7.58 -29.56 9.45
CA TYR A 824 8.07 -28.99 8.21
C TYR A 824 7.17 -27.84 7.75
N THR A 825 7.74 -26.82 7.08
CA THR A 825 6.95 -25.84 6.30
C THR A 825 6.29 -26.54 5.09
N ALA A 826 5.37 -25.83 4.43
CA ALA A 826 4.77 -26.33 3.18
C ALA A 826 5.80 -26.57 2.06
N GLU A 827 6.95 -25.90 2.14
CA GLU A 827 8.08 -26.02 1.21
C GLU A 827 9.04 -27.18 1.61
N GLY A 828 8.73 -27.90 2.68
CA GLY A 828 9.53 -29.06 3.14
C GLY A 828 10.72 -28.71 4.05
N LEU A 829 10.86 -27.47 4.53
CA LEU A 829 11.92 -27.08 5.46
C LEU A 829 11.59 -27.55 6.88
N LEU A 830 12.47 -28.34 7.52
CA LEU A 830 12.33 -28.76 8.90
C LEU A 830 12.47 -27.56 9.85
N VAL A 831 11.44 -27.23 10.62
CA VAL A 831 11.38 -26.08 11.53
C VAL A 831 11.37 -26.47 13.00
N ALA A 832 10.92 -27.70 13.34
CA ALA A 832 10.92 -28.19 14.71
C ALA A 832 11.03 -29.73 14.74
N THR A 833 11.65 -30.30 15.79
CA THR A 833 11.76 -31.74 16.00
C THR A 833 11.97 -32.06 17.48
N SER A 834 11.42 -33.18 17.96
CA SER A 834 11.77 -33.75 19.26
C SER A 834 12.77 -34.88 19.08
N ARG A 835 13.81 -34.94 19.88
CA ARG A 835 14.87 -35.96 19.82
C ARG A 835 14.96 -36.91 21.02
N GLN A 836 14.06 -36.84 22.02
CA GLN A 836 14.15 -37.73 23.20
C GLN A 836 12.81 -38.13 23.81
N ALA A 837 12.77 -39.33 24.36
CA ALA A 837 11.62 -40.05 24.88
C ALA A 837 10.99 -39.49 26.19
N HIS A 838 11.24 -38.26 26.59
CA HIS A 838 10.68 -37.60 27.79
C HIS A 838 10.43 -36.11 27.58
N ALA A 839 10.41 -35.63 26.37
CA ALA A 839 10.04 -34.26 26.09
C ALA A 839 8.51 -34.14 25.95
N ASP A 840 7.98 -33.05 26.44
CA ASP A 840 6.58 -32.70 26.37
C ASP A 840 5.99 -32.95 24.97
N ASN A 841 4.87 -33.64 24.88
CA ASN A 841 4.13 -33.87 23.63
C ASN A 841 3.55 -32.57 23.06
N VAL A 842 4.28 -31.47 23.20
CA VAL A 842 3.87 -30.14 22.77
C VAL A 842 4.75 -29.67 21.62
N ILE A 843 4.10 -29.26 20.55
CA ILE A 843 4.70 -28.61 19.38
C ILE A 843 4.49 -27.11 19.52
N ASP A 844 5.53 -26.35 19.72
CA ASP A 844 5.49 -24.90 19.82
C ASP A 844 5.98 -24.24 18.51
N LEU A 845 5.08 -23.58 17.81
CA LEU A 845 5.33 -22.80 16.58
C LEU A 845 5.18 -21.30 16.81
N THR A 846 5.12 -20.81 18.04
CA THR A 846 4.89 -19.38 18.35
C THR A 846 5.94 -18.44 17.75
N GLN A 847 7.11 -18.95 17.40
CA GLN A 847 8.19 -18.19 16.74
C GLN A 847 8.26 -18.42 15.22
N GLN A 848 7.36 -19.23 14.65
CA GLN A 848 7.36 -19.50 13.20
C GLN A 848 6.34 -18.57 12.50
N PRO A 849 6.49 -18.25 11.21
CA PRO A 849 5.52 -17.47 10.44
C PRO A 849 4.11 -18.10 10.43
N HIS A 850 3.05 -17.30 10.27
CA HIS A 850 1.71 -17.86 10.01
C HIS A 850 1.71 -18.62 8.68
N GLY A 851 1.19 -19.85 8.70
CA GLY A 851 1.19 -20.70 7.52
C GLY A 851 0.76 -22.13 7.81
N VAL A 852 0.87 -22.97 6.80
CA VAL A 852 0.59 -24.41 6.87
C VAL A 852 1.86 -25.17 7.21
N TYR A 853 1.78 -26.08 8.18
CA TYR A 853 2.87 -26.95 8.61
C TYR A 853 2.45 -28.42 8.54
N LEU A 854 3.40 -29.27 8.16
CA LEU A 854 3.26 -30.73 8.20
C LEU A 854 3.96 -31.27 9.44
N VAL A 855 3.22 -31.97 10.28
CA VAL A 855 3.77 -32.64 11.45
C VAL A 855 3.84 -34.13 11.17
N ARG A 856 5.03 -34.71 11.31
CA ARG A 856 5.29 -36.14 11.15
C ARG A 856 5.54 -36.74 12.52
N LEU A 857 4.70 -37.69 12.91
CA LEU A 857 4.87 -38.51 14.11
C LEU A 857 5.50 -39.85 13.70
N ILE A 858 6.50 -40.32 14.45
CA ILE A 858 7.22 -41.56 14.20
C ILE A 858 7.12 -42.38 15.50
N ALA A 859 6.52 -43.56 15.45
CA ALA A 859 6.43 -44.49 16.57
C ALA A 859 7.73 -45.25 16.84
N HIS A 860 7.82 -45.94 17.97
CA HIS A 860 8.99 -46.73 18.35
C HIS A 860 9.23 -47.95 17.45
N ASP A 861 8.19 -48.38 16.72
CA ASP A 861 8.30 -49.48 15.73
C ASP A 861 8.67 -48.98 14.32
N GLY A 862 8.89 -47.66 14.17
CA GLY A 862 9.24 -47.02 12.89
C GLY A 862 8.02 -46.64 12.04
N SER A 863 6.80 -46.95 12.47
CA SER A 863 5.60 -46.52 11.77
C SER A 863 5.44 -45.01 11.87
N GLN A 864 4.85 -44.35 10.84
CA GLN A 864 4.79 -42.88 10.73
C GLN A 864 3.39 -42.46 10.39
N GLN A 865 3.02 -41.28 10.92
CA GLN A 865 1.76 -40.60 10.62
C GLN A 865 2.00 -39.10 10.46
N SER A 866 1.40 -38.49 9.44
CA SER A 866 1.55 -37.07 9.16
C SER A 866 0.24 -36.33 9.41
N TYR A 867 0.34 -35.11 9.93
CA TYR A 867 -0.76 -34.22 10.22
C TYR A 867 -0.48 -32.86 9.63
N ARG A 868 -1.53 -32.20 9.20
CA ARG A 868 -1.47 -30.80 8.77
C ARG A 868 -1.99 -29.92 9.90
N ILE A 869 -1.22 -28.92 10.29
CA ILE A 869 -1.60 -27.90 11.24
C ILE A 869 -1.45 -26.52 10.63
N VAL A 870 -2.20 -25.55 11.09
CA VAL A 870 -2.18 -24.17 10.57
C VAL A 870 -1.91 -23.24 11.73
N ARG A 871 -0.83 -22.50 11.65
CA ARG A 871 -0.53 -21.42 12.59
C ARG A 871 -1.07 -20.09 12.05
#